data_da70fe44307b3f0ea99927eb9674ec26
#
_entry.id   da70fe44307b3f0ea99927eb9674ec26
#
_cell.length_a   1.000
_cell.length_b   1.000
_cell.length_c   1.000
_cell.angle_alpha   90.00
_cell.angle_beta   90.00
_cell.angle_gamma   90.00
#
_symmetry.space_group_name_H-M   'P 1'
#
loop_
_entity.id
_entity.type
_entity.pdbx_description
1 polymer ?
#
loop_
_entity_poly.entity_id
_entity_poly.type
_entity_poly.pdbx_seq_one_letter_code
_entity_poly.pdbx_strand_id
1 'polypeptide(L)'
;MNLGFTYGDRFFNDRLGMLLSASYQNAPSGSYDTEFMWEQNEDGKVYVSDYQMRQYFVTRERQSYSAAFDFDINENHKLTFKGIFNNRNDWENRYRTNIKDLDENGKGTVRIQTKAGTPDNRNARLERQRTMDFALGGEHLWGAIGMDWNASYAKATEERPNERYLDFQLKKQEFDMDLSDERQPLATPGTGSTLTLSDKFSLKELTEQQEDIKEEDMKFSANFKASLNNGAKLKFGAKVVRKTKEKEIDFYEYTPKDEDAFMTNSLKNTVDQSTDKFMPSDKYQVGTFASKEYVGGLNLNDASQFDKEQVQAELAENFEARETVSSGYVRFDHKFASDINLMAGLRMEHTSLRYTGRNYDDETDKTTKTGRMTNSYVNFLPSILVKWDVNDDFKIRGSYTQTLSRPKYSALVPSVNINRGDNEIKIGNSDLKPTISYNFDLSADYYFKSVGLVSAGFFYKKIDDFIVDQVLTNYEYQGTEYTRFTQPKNAGNANLWGLEFSYQRDFGFIAPALKYVGFYGTYTYTHSRVEDFNFEGRENESGLSLPGSPEHTANASLYFEKGGLNVRLSYNFASDFIDEMGPSTFYDRYYDAVNYMDVNASYTFGKKVKMTFYAEANNLLNQPLRYYQGTKDRTMQAEYYGVRMNAGLKISF
;
A
#
# COMPACT_ATOMS: atom_id res chain seq x y z
N MET A 1 -2.02 19.27 13.72
CA MET A 1 -2.22 19.21 15.19
C MET A 1 -2.30 17.76 15.61
N ASN A 2 -1.57 17.36 16.67
CA ASN A 2 -1.57 15.99 17.20
C ASN A 2 -1.83 16.06 18.70
N LEU A 3 -2.78 15.25 19.19
CA LEU A 3 -3.07 15.11 20.61
C LEU A 3 -3.04 13.63 20.96
N GLY A 4 -2.51 13.30 22.14
CA GLY A 4 -2.49 11.91 22.60
C GLY A 4 -2.60 11.85 24.12
N PHE A 5 -3.32 10.85 24.58
CA PHE A 5 -3.49 10.54 25.99
C PHE A 5 -3.30 9.05 26.18
N THR A 6 -2.58 8.67 27.24
CA THR A 6 -2.45 7.29 27.67
C THR A 6 -2.48 7.23 29.18
N TYR A 7 -3.30 6.32 29.71
CA TYR A 7 -3.37 6.01 31.14
C TYR A 7 -3.23 4.50 31.34
N GLY A 8 -2.39 4.12 32.27
CA GLY A 8 -2.21 2.72 32.64
C GLY A 8 -1.96 2.57 34.11
N ASP A 9 -2.64 1.59 34.73
CA ASP A 9 -2.52 1.30 36.14
C ASP A 9 -2.91 -0.16 36.45
N ARG A 10 -2.60 -0.60 37.67
CA ARG A 10 -3.00 -1.88 38.20
C ARG A 10 -3.85 -1.72 39.45
N PHE A 11 -4.89 -2.55 39.56
CA PHE A 11 -5.90 -2.50 40.62
C PHE A 11 -6.05 -3.86 41.29
N PHE A 12 -6.73 -3.90 42.45
CA PHE A 12 -7.06 -5.12 43.20
C PHE A 12 -5.80 -5.96 43.56
N ASN A 13 -4.83 -5.34 44.19
CA ASN A 13 -3.52 -5.96 44.52
C ASN A 13 -2.84 -6.49 43.26
N ASP A 14 -2.72 -5.64 42.26
CA ASP A 14 -2.08 -5.90 40.94
C ASP A 14 -2.75 -6.97 40.08
N ARG A 15 -3.93 -7.47 40.46
CA ARG A 15 -4.64 -8.53 39.71
C ARG A 15 -5.32 -8.00 38.44
N LEU A 16 -5.73 -6.74 38.39
CA LEU A 16 -6.35 -6.14 37.21
C LEU A 16 -5.42 -5.07 36.64
N GLY A 17 -4.83 -5.34 35.48
CA GLY A 17 -4.14 -4.34 34.68
C GLY A 17 -5.09 -3.65 33.73
N MET A 18 -4.96 -2.32 33.56
CA MET A 18 -5.71 -1.51 32.63
C MET A 18 -4.79 -0.57 31.88
N LEU A 19 -4.94 -0.50 30.55
CA LEU A 19 -4.27 0.47 29.70
C LEU A 19 -5.31 1.08 28.76
N LEU A 20 -5.45 2.40 28.80
CA LEU A 20 -6.34 3.18 27.92
C LEU A 20 -5.51 4.18 27.13
N SER A 21 -5.79 4.29 25.83
CA SER A 21 -5.14 5.29 24.98
C SER A 21 -6.16 5.94 24.05
N ALA A 22 -5.97 7.24 23.81
CA ALA A 22 -6.72 8.00 22.82
C ALA A 22 -5.75 8.91 22.06
N SER A 23 -5.93 9.03 20.77
CA SER A 23 -5.16 9.97 19.94
C SER A 23 -6.05 10.63 18.88
N TYR A 24 -5.71 11.86 18.57
CA TYR A 24 -6.28 12.65 17.49
C TYR A 24 -5.15 13.30 16.69
N GLN A 25 -5.25 13.23 15.38
CA GLN A 25 -4.34 13.89 14.44
C GLN A 25 -5.14 14.61 13.36
N ASN A 26 -4.75 15.85 13.06
CA ASN A 26 -5.20 16.57 11.87
C ASN A 26 -3.94 17.08 11.14
N ALA A 27 -3.74 16.59 9.91
CA ALA A 27 -2.57 16.83 9.10
C ALA A 27 -2.98 17.27 7.69
N PRO A 28 -2.94 18.58 7.38
CA PRO A 28 -3.01 19.04 6.00
C PRO A 28 -1.74 18.63 5.24
N SER A 29 -1.91 18.25 4.00
CA SER A 29 -0.84 17.87 3.08
C SER A 29 -1.26 18.18 1.63
N GLY A 30 -0.33 18.06 0.71
CA GLY A 30 -0.57 18.17 -0.71
C GLY A 30 0.63 17.66 -1.47
N SER A 31 0.51 17.57 -2.78
CA SER A 31 1.60 17.18 -3.66
C SER A 31 1.47 17.88 -5.01
N TYR A 32 2.60 17.97 -5.69
CA TYR A 32 2.70 18.26 -7.10
C TYR A 32 3.07 16.98 -7.83
N ASP A 33 2.36 16.66 -8.89
CA ASP A 33 2.52 15.42 -9.62
C ASP A 33 2.56 15.65 -11.11
N THR A 34 3.53 15.04 -11.78
CA THR A 34 3.61 14.95 -13.24
C THR A 34 3.56 13.49 -13.64
N GLU A 35 2.80 13.18 -14.70
CA GLU A 35 2.68 11.81 -15.19
C GLU A 35 2.73 11.81 -16.71
N PHE A 36 3.49 10.87 -17.29
CA PHE A 36 3.73 10.74 -18.71
C PHE A 36 3.59 9.29 -19.15
N MET A 37 2.88 9.04 -20.24
CA MET A 37 2.87 7.74 -20.91
C MET A 37 3.75 7.84 -22.15
N TRP A 38 4.65 6.91 -22.30
CA TRP A 38 5.61 6.88 -23.41
C TRP A 38 5.22 5.77 -24.37
N GLU A 39 5.22 6.11 -25.66
CA GLU A 39 4.93 5.20 -26.75
C GLU A 39 6.08 5.19 -27.75
N GLN A 40 6.09 4.16 -28.59
CA GLN A 40 7.04 4.02 -29.68
C GLN A 40 6.27 3.71 -30.98
N ASN A 41 6.51 4.49 -32.03
CA ASN A 41 5.91 4.20 -33.31
C ASN A 41 6.62 3.05 -34.05
N GLU A 42 6.09 2.66 -35.23
CA GLU A 42 6.66 1.56 -36.05
C GLU A 42 8.11 1.83 -36.48
N ASP A 43 8.52 3.08 -36.63
CA ASP A 43 9.89 3.47 -36.99
C ASP A 43 10.85 3.51 -35.78
N GLY A 44 10.35 3.22 -34.56
CA GLY A 44 11.12 3.26 -33.34
C GLY A 44 11.26 4.66 -32.71
N LYS A 45 10.56 5.68 -33.21
CA LYS A 45 10.53 7.00 -32.60
C LYS A 45 9.72 6.98 -31.30
N VAL A 46 10.36 7.41 -30.22
CA VAL A 46 9.72 7.52 -28.89
C VAL A 46 9.04 8.89 -28.77
N TYR A 47 7.83 8.90 -28.20
CA TYR A 47 7.06 10.12 -27.96
C TYR A 47 6.19 9.95 -26.70
N VAL A 48 5.63 11.05 -26.18
CA VAL A 48 4.70 11.04 -25.05
C VAL A 48 3.28 11.02 -25.59
N SER A 49 2.48 10.02 -25.24
CA SER A 49 1.06 9.88 -25.68
C SER A 49 0.06 10.47 -24.68
N ASP A 50 0.43 10.55 -23.40
CA ASP A 50 -0.37 11.17 -22.34
C ASP A 50 0.56 12.02 -21.45
N TYR A 51 0.19 13.30 -21.23
CA TYR A 51 0.99 14.27 -20.50
C TYR A 51 0.13 14.95 -19.45
N GLN A 52 0.40 14.72 -18.16
CA GLN A 52 -0.43 15.19 -17.07
C GLN A 52 0.33 16.03 -16.06
N MET A 53 -0.33 17.08 -15.59
CA MET A 53 0.08 17.89 -14.46
C MET A 53 -1.05 17.90 -13.44
N ARG A 54 -0.74 17.58 -12.18
CA ARG A 54 -1.73 17.43 -11.11
C ARG A 54 -1.28 18.19 -9.86
N GLN A 55 -2.26 18.74 -9.17
CA GLN A 55 -2.06 19.33 -7.85
C GLN A 55 -3.08 18.76 -6.88
N TYR A 56 -2.60 18.21 -5.76
CA TYR A 56 -3.43 17.61 -4.74
C TYR A 56 -3.45 18.46 -3.47
N PHE A 57 -4.64 18.55 -2.88
CA PHE A 57 -4.89 19.14 -1.57
C PHE A 57 -5.58 18.11 -0.70
N VAL A 58 -4.93 17.68 0.38
CA VAL A 58 -5.42 16.63 1.27
C VAL A 58 -5.46 17.14 2.70
N THR A 59 -6.56 16.89 3.39
CA THR A 59 -6.63 17.04 4.85
C THR A 59 -6.95 15.68 5.45
N ARG A 60 -6.03 15.16 6.26
CA ARG A 60 -6.19 13.86 6.92
C ARG A 60 -6.44 14.01 8.40
N GLU A 61 -7.61 13.53 8.84
CA GLU A 61 -7.92 13.38 10.26
C GLU A 61 -7.86 11.91 10.67
N ARG A 62 -7.20 11.65 11.80
CA ARG A 62 -7.15 10.31 12.40
C ARG A 62 -7.56 10.38 13.86
N GLN A 63 -8.36 9.41 14.28
CA GLN A 63 -8.76 9.18 15.65
C GLN A 63 -8.49 7.72 15.98
N SER A 64 -7.83 7.47 17.12
CA SER A 64 -7.57 6.13 17.58
C SER A 64 -7.89 6.02 19.06
N TYR A 65 -8.61 4.99 19.43
CA TYR A 65 -8.97 4.65 20.80
C TYR A 65 -8.60 3.20 21.05
N SER A 66 -7.92 2.91 22.16
CA SER A 66 -7.61 1.56 22.54
C SER A 66 -7.80 1.32 24.02
N ALA A 67 -8.24 0.12 24.36
CA ALA A 67 -8.37 -0.36 25.73
C ALA A 67 -7.78 -1.78 25.82
N ALA A 68 -6.95 -2.03 26.81
CA ALA A 68 -6.44 -3.34 27.13
C ALA A 68 -6.61 -3.61 28.61
N PHE A 69 -7.15 -4.78 28.93
CA PHE A 69 -7.32 -5.28 30.29
C PHE A 69 -6.69 -6.64 30.40
N ASP A 70 -6.04 -6.88 31.51
CA ASP A 70 -5.60 -8.21 31.93
C ASP A 70 -6.06 -8.47 33.37
N PHE A 71 -6.56 -9.68 33.61
CA PHE A 71 -7.07 -10.07 34.92
C PHE A 71 -6.49 -11.42 35.35
N ASP A 72 -5.67 -11.39 36.39
CA ASP A 72 -5.11 -12.59 37.02
C ASP A 72 -6.16 -13.16 37.96
N ILE A 73 -6.87 -14.24 37.53
CA ILE A 73 -7.83 -14.96 38.36
C ILE A 73 -7.06 -15.56 39.56
N ASN A 74 -5.90 -16.13 39.25
CA ASN A 74 -4.90 -16.62 40.21
C ASN A 74 -3.55 -16.76 39.47
N GLU A 75 -2.52 -17.31 40.13
CA GLU A 75 -1.17 -17.47 39.55
C GLU A 75 -1.12 -18.32 38.25
N ASN A 76 -2.13 -19.18 38.04
CA ASN A 76 -2.19 -20.13 36.93
C ASN A 76 -3.21 -19.72 35.84
N HIS A 77 -4.05 -18.75 36.08
CA HIS A 77 -5.18 -18.41 35.19
C HIS A 77 -5.30 -16.91 34.98
N LYS A 78 -5.17 -16.51 33.75
CA LYS A 78 -5.24 -15.09 33.31
C LYS A 78 -6.26 -14.93 32.18
N LEU A 79 -7.03 -13.87 32.24
CA LEU A 79 -7.88 -13.41 31.14
C LEU A 79 -7.35 -12.11 30.58
N THR A 80 -7.53 -11.91 29.28
CA THR A 80 -7.15 -10.66 28.61
C THR A 80 -8.28 -10.19 27.71
N PHE A 81 -8.48 -8.88 27.69
CA PHE A 81 -9.36 -8.22 26.72
C PHE A 81 -8.58 -7.09 26.04
N LYS A 82 -8.71 -6.98 24.71
CA LYS A 82 -8.14 -5.89 23.93
C LYS A 82 -9.19 -5.37 22.98
N GLY A 83 -9.33 -4.04 22.90
CA GLY A 83 -10.18 -3.39 21.95
C GLY A 83 -9.46 -2.20 21.32
N ILE A 84 -9.63 -2.02 20.01
CA ILE A 84 -9.14 -0.86 19.28
C ILE A 84 -10.23 -0.36 18.33
N PHE A 85 -10.34 0.94 18.21
CA PHE A 85 -11.15 1.61 17.20
C PHE A 85 -10.34 2.73 16.56
N ASN A 86 -10.25 2.71 15.24
CA ASN A 86 -9.61 3.76 14.44
C ASN A 86 -10.62 4.32 13.45
N ASN A 87 -10.58 5.65 13.28
CA ASN A 87 -11.28 6.35 12.22
C ASN A 87 -10.29 7.28 11.50
N ARG A 88 -10.25 7.19 10.18
CA ARG A 88 -9.48 8.07 9.30
C ARG A 88 -10.44 8.71 8.31
N ASN A 89 -10.41 10.01 8.21
CA ASN A 89 -11.09 10.77 7.18
C ASN A 89 -10.04 11.49 6.34
N ASP A 90 -10.06 11.27 5.05
CA ASP A 90 -9.22 11.96 4.07
C ASP A 90 -10.13 12.78 3.16
N TRP A 91 -10.03 14.11 3.27
CA TRP A 91 -10.66 15.03 2.33
C TRP A 91 -9.65 15.43 1.28
N GLU A 92 -9.94 15.14 0.02
CA GLU A 92 -9.04 15.36 -1.10
C GLU A 92 -9.72 16.15 -2.21
N ASN A 93 -9.01 17.17 -2.72
CA ASN A 93 -9.28 17.80 -4.01
C ASN A 93 -8.08 17.60 -4.91
N ARG A 94 -8.34 17.46 -6.23
CA ARG A 94 -7.30 17.39 -7.25
C ARG A 94 -7.68 18.27 -8.41
N TYR A 95 -6.70 19.03 -8.91
CA TYR A 95 -6.79 19.75 -10.16
C TYR A 95 -5.81 19.11 -11.14
N ARG A 96 -6.29 18.75 -12.34
CA ARG A 96 -5.51 18.04 -13.34
C ARG A 96 -5.68 18.68 -14.71
N THR A 97 -4.56 19.06 -15.33
CA THR A 97 -4.47 19.36 -16.77
C THR A 97 -3.81 18.17 -17.44
N ASN A 98 -4.46 17.64 -18.46
CA ASN A 98 -4.00 16.48 -19.21
C ASN A 98 -4.03 16.79 -20.70
N ILE A 99 -2.95 16.49 -21.43
CA ILE A 99 -2.92 16.43 -22.88
C ILE A 99 -2.94 14.95 -23.26
N LYS A 100 -4.09 14.48 -23.70
CA LYS A 100 -4.37 13.07 -23.99
C LYS A 100 -4.32 12.81 -25.49
N ASP A 101 -4.05 11.55 -25.87
CA ASP A 101 -4.01 11.08 -27.24
C ASP A 101 -3.03 11.92 -28.11
N LEU A 102 -1.87 12.29 -27.51
CA LEU A 102 -0.79 12.94 -28.24
C LEU A 102 -0.22 11.97 -29.28
N ASP A 103 -0.17 12.42 -30.53
CA ASP A 103 0.54 11.70 -31.56
C ASP A 103 2.03 12.09 -31.60
N GLU A 104 2.82 11.41 -32.43
CA GLU A 104 4.25 11.66 -32.62
C GLU A 104 4.61 13.07 -33.16
N ASN A 105 3.59 13.80 -33.61
CA ASN A 105 3.71 15.19 -34.12
C ASN A 105 3.23 16.22 -33.10
N GLY A 106 2.87 15.81 -31.89
CA GLY A 106 2.42 16.68 -30.81
C GLY A 106 0.97 17.15 -30.94
N LYS A 107 0.10 16.41 -31.65
CA LYS A 107 -1.32 16.70 -31.73
C LYS A 107 -2.10 15.87 -30.72
N GLY A 108 -2.96 16.54 -29.95
CA GLY A 108 -3.71 15.84 -28.90
C GLY A 108 -4.97 16.57 -28.45
N THR A 109 -5.54 16.11 -27.36
CA THR A 109 -6.74 16.64 -26.72
C THR A 109 -6.38 17.16 -25.33
N VAL A 110 -6.64 18.43 -25.06
CA VAL A 110 -6.50 18.99 -23.71
C VAL A 110 -7.71 18.63 -22.88
N ARG A 111 -7.50 18.13 -21.68
CA ARG A 111 -8.53 17.89 -20.67
C ARG A 111 -8.20 18.66 -19.39
N ILE A 112 -9.22 19.30 -18.81
CA ILE A 112 -9.11 20.08 -17.56
C ILE A 112 -10.14 19.54 -16.57
N GLN A 113 -9.65 18.90 -15.52
CA GLN A 113 -10.49 18.15 -14.57
C GLN A 113 -10.36 18.68 -13.14
N THR A 114 -11.49 18.89 -12.50
CA THR A 114 -11.62 19.13 -11.06
C THR A 114 -12.20 17.91 -10.37
N LYS A 115 -11.50 17.41 -9.35
CA LYS A 115 -12.00 16.41 -8.40
C LYS A 115 -12.49 17.10 -7.14
N ALA A 116 -13.73 16.84 -6.77
CA ALA A 116 -14.41 17.45 -5.63
C ALA A 116 -15.31 16.45 -4.90
N GLY A 117 -16.07 16.92 -3.95
CA GLY A 117 -17.18 16.26 -3.28
C GLY A 117 -18.29 17.27 -2.99
N THR A 118 -19.27 16.92 -2.16
CA THR A 118 -20.38 17.81 -1.78
C THR A 118 -20.00 18.77 -0.66
N PRO A 119 -20.79 19.84 -0.41
CA PRO A 119 -20.58 20.75 0.71
C PRO A 119 -20.56 20.05 2.08
N ASP A 120 -21.34 18.98 2.28
CA ASP A 120 -21.33 18.16 3.50
C ASP A 120 -19.97 17.54 3.78
N ASN A 121 -19.15 17.36 2.73
CA ASN A 121 -17.79 16.83 2.80
C ASN A 121 -16.73 17.90 2.45
N ARG A 122 -16.98 19.18 2.79
CA ARG A 122 -16.03 20.28 2.60
C ARG A 122 -15.73 20.56 1.10
N ASN A 123 -16.63 20.24 0.20
CA ASN A 123 -16.44 20.24 -1.26
C ASN A 123 -15.22 19.40 -1.72
N ALA A 124 -14.90 18.35 -0.98
CA ALA A 124 -13.79 17.45 -1.27
C ALA A 124 -14.28 16.00 -1.28
N ARG A 125 -13.63 15.14 -2.06
CA ARG A 125 -13.82 13.71 -1.93
C ARG A 125 -13.49 13.31 -0.50
N LEU A 126 -14.45 12.75 0.22
CA LEU A 126 -14.21 12.11 1.49
C LEU A 126 -13.93 10.63 1.29
N GLU A 127 -12.79 10.15 1.78
CA GLU A 127 -12.52 8.73 2.02
C GLU A 127 -12.50 8.50 3.53
N ARG A 128 -13.47 7.75 4.02
CA ARG A 128 -13.58 7.42 5.44
C ARG A 128 -13.26 5.96 5.66
N GLN A 129 -12.19 5.71 6.39
CA GLN A 129 -11.80 4.36 6.79
C GLN A 129 -11.98 4.18 8.28
N ARG A 130 -12.69 3.12 8.68
CA ARG A 130 -12.88 2.74 10.06
C ARG A 130 -12.41 1.31 10.29
N THR A 131 -11.67 1.09 11.34
CA THR A 131 -11.30 -0.25 11.78
C THR A 131 -11.60 -0.44 13.25
N MET A 132 -12.20 -1.58 13.59
CA MET A 132 -12.37 -2.00 14.97
C MET A 132 -11.90 -3.45 15.11
N ASP A 133 -11.26 -3.75 16.23
CA ASP A 133 -10.86 -5.11 16.60
C ASP A 133 -11.11 -5.30 18.09
N PHE A 134 -11.77 -6.41 18.43
CA PHE A 134 -12.00 -6.83 19.81
C PHE A 134 -11.47 -8.25 19.96
N ALA A 135 -10.64 -8.46 20.96
CA ALA A 135 -10.06 -9.76 21.27
C ALA A 135 -10.23 -10.10 22.75
N LEU A 136 -10.73 -11.29 22.99
CA LEU A 136 -10.79 -11.92 24.32
C LEU A 136 -9.85 -13.11 24.32
N GLY A 137 -8.99 -13.24 25.31
CA GLY A 137 -8.04 -14.32 25.45
C GLY A 137 -7.96 -14.86 26.86
N GLY A 138 -7.41 -16.06 26.99
CA GLY A 138 -7.12 -16.66 28.27
C GLY A 138 -5.86 -17.51 28.24
N GLU A 139 -5.12 -17.49 29.33
CA GLU A 139 -3.95 -18.29 29.56
C GLU A 139 -4.19 -19.13 30.81
N HIS A 140 -3.94 -20.42 30.71
CA HIS A 140 -4.23 -21.39 31.77
C HIS A 140 -3.08 -22.39 31.93
N LEU A 141 -2.72 -22.68 33.16
CA LEU A 141 -1.69 -23.66 33.48
C LEU A 141 -2.26 -24.71 34.44
N TRP A 142 -2.22 -26.00 34.04
CA TRP A 142 -2.61 -27.16 34.84
C TRP A 142 -1.42 -28.09 34.95
N GLY A 143 -0.61 -27.91 35.98
CA GLY A 143 0.61 -28.68 36.16
C GLY A 143 1.59 -28.51 34.99
N ALA A 144 1.85 -29.57 34.22
CA ALA A 144 2.76 -29.55 33.07
C ALA A 144 2.08 -29.07 31.75
N ILE A 145 0.77 -28.86 31.77
CA ILE A 145 -0.01 -28.49 30.57
C ILE A 145 -0.40 -27.04 30.66
N GLY A 146 0.08 -26.25 29.73
CA GLY A 146 -0.39 -24.87 29.47
C GLY A 146 -1.36 -24.85 28.32
N MET A 147 -2.35 -23.97 28.36
CA MET A 147 -3.29 -23.66 27.30
C MET A 147 -3.39 -22.15 27.14
N ASP A 148 -3.39 -21.69 25.93
CA ASP A 148 -3.84 -20.35 25.58
C ASP A 148 -4.93 -20.40 24.51
N TRP A 149 -5.89 -19.49 24.61
CA TRP A 149 -6.93 -19.34 23.60
C TRP A 149 -7.19 -17.87 23.30
N ASN A 150 -7.68 -17.60 22.08
CA ASN A 150 -8.06 -16.25 21.65
C ASN A 150 -9.30 -16.35 20.77
N ALA A 151 -10.27 -15.48 21.06
CA ALA A 151 -11.43 -15.22 20.21
C ALA A 151 -11.43 -13.75 19.82
N SER A 152 -11.48 -13.42 18.53
CA SER A 152 -11.50 -12.04 18.08
C SER A 152 -12.52 -11.79 16.97
N TYR A 153 -13.02 -10.55 16.94
CA TYR A 153 -13.84 -10.00 15.88
C TYR A 153 -13.23 -8.68 15.43
N ALA A 154 -12.97 -8.58 14.14
CA ALA A 154 -12.50 -7.36 13.52
C ALA A 154 -13.46 -6.93 12.39
N LYS A 155 -13.63 -5.63 12.22
CA LYS A 155 -14.38 -5.03 11.12
C LYS A 155 -13.60 -3.85 10.57
N ALA A 156 -13.45 -3.81 9.24
CA ALA A 156 -12.93 -2.67 8.51
C ALA A 156 -13.98 -2.19 7.51
N THR A 157 -14.13 -0.88 7.38
CA THR A 157 -14.97 -0.24 6.35
C THR A 157 -14.22 0.88 5.66
N GLU A 158 -14.45 1.06 4.37
CA GLU A 158 -14.07 2.23 3.61
C GLU A 158 -15.33 2.76 2.92
N GLU A 159 -15.61 4.04 3.09
CA GLU A 159 -16.78 4.73 2.56
C GLU A 159 -16.29 5.95 1.77
N ARG A 160 -16.70 6.06 0.50
CA ARG A 160 -16.57 7.26 -0.34
C ARG A 160 -17.98 7.71 -0.74
N PRO A 161 -18.64 8.55 0.06
CA PRO A 161 -20.06 8.83 -0.13
C PRO A 161 -20.38 9.67 -1.36
N ASN A 162 -19.42 10.45 -1.86
CA ASN A 162 -19.61 11.32 -3.01
C ASN A 162 -18.27 11.84 -3.55
N GLU A 163 -17.78 11.19 -4.54
CA GLU A 163 -16.59 11.60 -5.31
C GLU A 163 -17.07 12.15 -6.65
N ARG A 164 -16.85 13.45 -6.92
CA ARG A 164 -17.30 14.14 -8.12
C ARG A 164 -16.14 14.51 -9.02
N TYR A 165 -16.33 14.32 -10.31
CA TYR A 165 -15.44 14.81 -11.35
C TYR A 165 -16.19 15.71 -12.32
N LEU A 166 -15.60 16.86 -12.61
CA LEU A 166 -16.00 17.74 -13.72
C LEU A 166 -14.82 17.88 -14.66
N ASP A 167 -14.98 17.44 -15.90
CA ASP A 167 -13.92 17.38 -16.90
C ASP A 167 -14.37 18.09 -18.18
N PHE A 168 -13.54 19.01 -18.66
CA PHE A 168 -13.71 19.73 -19.93
C PHE A 168 -12.63 19.29 -20.91
N GLN A 169 -12.96 19.31 -22.23
CA GLN A 169 -12.02 18.95 -23.27
C GLN A 169 -11.95 19.97 -24.39
N LEU A 170 -10.75 20.08 -25.00
CA LEU A 170 -10.51 20.85 -26.21
C LEU A 170 -9.68 19.98 -27.17
N LYS A 171 -10.30 19.50 -28.25
CA LYS A 171 -9.69 18.57 -29.21
C LYS A 171 -8.80 19.30 -30.22
N LYS A 172 -7.91 18.52 -30.88
CA LYS A 172 -7.08 18.97 -32.03
C LYS A 172 -6.16 20.13 -31.69
N GLN A 173 -5.54 20.07 -30.50
CA GLN A 173 -4.53 21.01 -30.07
C GLN A 173 -3.14 20.56 -30.53
N GLU A 174 -2.26 21.50 -30.85
CA GLU A 174 -0.89 21.24 -31.30
C GLU A 174 0.10 21.73 -30.24
N PHE A 175 1.12 20.92 -29.96
CA PHE A 175 2.15 21.20 -28.95
C PHE A 175 3.53 20.99 -29.54
N ASP A 176 4.45 21.88 -29.22
CA ASP A 176 5.87 21.65 -29.40
C ASP A 176 6.40 20.87 -28.18
N MET A 177 6.84 19.64 -28.43
CA MET A 177 7.28 18.68 -27.38
C MET A 177 8.80 18.74 -27.29
N ASP A 178 9.32 19.28 -26.19
CA ASP A 178 10.74 19.20 -25.86
C ASP A 178 11.01 17.94 -25.03
N LEU A 179 11.56 16.93 -25.67
CA LEU A 179 11.96 15.64 -25.10
C LEU A 179 13.49 15.52 -24.92
N SER A 180 14.23 16.62 -24.98
CA SER A 180 15.69 16.63 -24.79
C SER A 180 16.11 16.20 -23.39
N ASP A 181 15.22 16.37 -22.40
CA ASP A 181 15.31 15.79 -21.06
C ASP A 181 14.07 14.91 -20.82
N GLU A 182 14.19 13.59 -21.04
CA GLU A 182 13.11 12.62 -20.80
C GLU A 182 12.71 12.53 -19.30
N ARG A 183 13.50 13.09 -18.39
CA ARG A 183 13.14 13.22 -16.98
C ARG A 183 12.10 14.29 -16.73
N GLN A 184 12.13 15.34 -17.54
CA GLN A 184 11.25 16.51 -17.43
C GLN A 184 10.78 16.95 -18.82
N PRO A 185 10.02 16.10 -19.55
CA PRO A 185 9.49 16.49 -20.86
C PRO A 185 8.60 17.74 -20.75
N LEU A 186 8.64 18.62 -21.72
CA LEU A 186 7.85 19.85 -21.73
C LEU A 186 6.98 19.90 -22.97
N ALA A 187 5.71 20.30 -22.76
CA ALA A 187 4.75 20.57 -23.82
C ALA A 187 4.45 22.06 -23.88
N THR A 188 4.80 22.72 -25.01
CA THR A 188 4.52 24.12 -25.24
C THR A 188 3.36 24.24 -26.23
N PRO A 189 2.26 24.97 -25.91
CA PRO A 189 1.15 25.15 -26.83
C PRO A 189 1.59 25.85 -28.13
N GLY A 190 1.25 25.25 -29.27
CA GLY A 190 1.43 25.86 -30.60
C GLY A 190 0.46 27.03 -30.86
N THR A 191 0.58 27.66 -32.01
CA THR A 191 -0.27 28.81 -32.36
C THR A 191 -1.75 28.46 -32.37
N GLY A 192 -2.53 29.11 -31.50
CA GLY A 192 -3.98 28.89 -31.35
C GLY A 192 -4.37 27.77 -30.37
N SER A 193 -3.41 27.02 -29.84
CA SER A 193 -3.60 26.02 -28.82
C SER A 193 -3.50 26.62 -27.41
N THR A 194 -4.14 26.01 -26.43
CA THR A 194 -4.16 26.51 -25.05
C THR A 194 -4.33 25.38 -24.03
N LEU A 195 -3.72 25.53 -22.84
CA LEU A 195 -3.96 24.73 -21.64
C LEU A 195 -4.91 25.42 -20.65
N THR A 196 -5.43 26.61 -20.99
CA THR A 196 -6.29 27.38 -20.09
C THR A 196 -7.75 27.20 -20.46
N LEU A 197 -8.58 26.83 -19.45
CA LEU A 197 -10.03 26.68 -19.61
C LEU A 197 -10.67 27.97 -20.17
N SER A 198 -11.45 27.85 -21.24
CA SER A 198 -12.12 28.93 -21.94
C SER A 198 -13.41 28.46 -22.61
N ASP A 199 -14.12 29.37 -23.27
CA ASP A 199 -15.33 29.11 -24.04
C ASP A 199 -15.14 28.20 -25.27
N LYS A 200 -13.89 27.88 -25.61
CA LYS A 200 -13.57 26.90 -26.67
C LYS A 200 -13.71 25.43 -26.21
N PHE A 201 -13.70 25.20 -24.92
CA PHE A 201 -13.85 23.86 -24.36
C PHE A 201 -15.31 23.40 -24.38
N SER A 202 -15.52 22.10 -24.49
CA SER A 202 -16.81 21.45 -24.27
C SER A 202 -16.78 20.60 -23.02
N LEU A 203 -17.95 20.31 -22.44
CA LEU A 203 -18.07 19.34 -21.37
C LEU A 203 -17.65 17.96 -21.89
N LYS A 204 -16.80 17.28 -21.15
CA LYS A 204 -16.43 15.87 -21.44
C LYS A 204 -17.16 14.94 -20.51
N GLU A 205 -17.20 15.28 -19.20
CA GLU A 205 -17.69 14.35 -18.17
C GLU A 205 -18.11 15.14 -16.93
N LEU A 206 -19.26 14.79 -16.36
CA LEU A 206 -19.68 15.19 -15.03
C LEU A 206 -20.19 13.94 -14.33
N THR A 207 -19.45 13.47 -13.31
CA THR A 207 -19.75 12.20 -12.66
C THR A 207 -19.84 12.33 -11.13
N GLU A 208 -20.57 11.41 -10.53
CA GLU A 208 -20.58 11.18 -9.09
C GLU A 208 -20.49 9.69 -8.79
N GLN A 209 -19.50 9.32 -7.97
CA GLN A 209 -19.27 7.96 -7.51
C GLN A 209 -19.54 7.85 -6.02
N GLN A 210 -20.16 6.72 -5.63
CA GLN A 210 -20.27 6.27 -4.24
C GLN A 210 -19.62 4.89 -4.15
N GLU A 211 -18.79 4.67 -3.12
CA GLU A 211 -18.13 3.38 -2.91
C GLU A 211 -18.21 3.00 -1.43
N ASP A 212 -18.62 1.76 -1.18
CA ASP A 212 -18.66 1.13 0.14
C ASP A 212 -17.91 -0.20 0.10
N ILE A 213 -16.86 -0.32 0.93
CA ILE A 213 -16.13 -1.56 1.14
C ILE A 213 -16.26 -1.98 2.60
N LYS A 214 -16.62 -3.23 2.82
CA LYS A 214 -16.77 -3.81 4.15
C LYS A 214 -16.01 -5.13 4.24
N GLU A 215 -15.19 -5.28 5.28
CA GLU A 215 -14.52 -6.54 5.61
C GLU A 215 -14.76 -6.90 7.08
N GLU A 216 -15.14 -8.14 7.34
CA GLU A 216 -15.37 -8.66 8.69
C GLU A 216 -14.61 -9.97 8.89
N ASP A 217 -13.85 -10.06 9.98
CA ASP A 217 -13.05 -11.22 10.38
C ASP A 217 -13.51 -11.75 11.72
N MET A 218 -13.83 -13.04 11.78
CA MET A 218 -14.02 -13.80 13.03
C MET A 218 -12.90 -14.83 13.16
N LYS A 219 -12.26 -14.86 14.32
CA LYS A 219 -11.14 -15.75 14.56
C LYS A 219 -11.26 -16.42 15.91
N PHE A 220 -11.00 -17.72 15.93
CA PHE A 220 -10.82 -18.48 17.15
C PHE A 220 -9.57 -19.33 17.06
N SER A 221 -8.79 -19.39 18.14
CA SER A 221 -7.62 -20.27 18.24
C SER A 221 -7.47 -20.79 19.65
N ALA A 222 -6.99 -22.04 19.75
CA ALA A 222 -6.60 -22.67 21.01
C ALA A 222 -5.28 -23.40 20.81
N ASN A 223 -4.33 -23.16 21.70
CA ASN A 223 -3.00 -23.74 21.68
C ASN A 223 -2.75 -24.48 23.02
N PHE A 224 -2.08 -25.59 22.94
CA PHE A 224 -1.68 -26.39 24.08
C PHE A 224 -0.17 -26.58 24.10
N LYS A 225 0.43 -26.55 25.27
CA LYS A 225 1.85 -26.78 25.51
C LYS A 225 1.99 -27.81 26.62
N ALA A 226 2.63 -28.92 26.31
CA ALA A 226 3.01 -29.93 27.27
C ALA A 226 4.53 -29.90 27.51
N SER A 227 4.97 -29.77 28.75
CA SER A 227 6.37 -29.90 29.14
C SER A 227 6.67 -31.37 29.44
N LEU A 228 7.70 -31.92 28.75
CA LEU A 228 8.12 -33.31 28.87
C LEU A 228 9.30 -33.44 29.86
N ASN A 229 9.50 -34.62 30.42
CA ASN A 229 10.47 -34.88 31.50
C ASN A 229 11.94 -34.58 31.15
N ASN A 230 12.29 -34.58 29.86
CA ASN A 230 13.66 -34.33 29.37
C ASN A 230 13.89 -32.85 28.92
N GLY A 231 13.05 -31.92 29.35
CA GLY A 231 13.13 -30.51 28.96
C GLY A 231 12.58 -30.20 27.58
N ALA A 232 12.10 -31.19 26.85
CA ALA A 232 11.40 -30.99 25.59
C ALA A 232 9.99 -30.43 25.85
N LYS A 233 9.44 -29.78 24.83
CA LYS A 233 8.08 -29.23 24.83
C LYS A 233 7.35 -29.66 23.58
N LEU A 234 6.16 -30.19 23.74
CA LEU A 234 5.23 -30.45 22.66
C LEU A 234 4.20 -29.32 22.64
N LYS A 235 4.01 -28.67 21.48
CA LYS A 235 2.96 -27.68 21.27
C LYS A 235 2.06 -28.15 20.15
N PHE A 236 0.76 -27.98 20.32
CA PHE A 236 -0.22 -28.24 19.27
C PHE A 236 -1.40 -27.30 19.42
N GLY A 237 -2.11 -27.09 18.35
CA GLY A 237 -3.27 -26.19 18.42
C GLY A 237 -4.06 -26.19 17.13
N ALA A 238 -5.20 -25.51 17.21
CA ALA A 238 -6.09 -25.30 16.07
C ALA A 238 -6.50 -23.82 15.98
N LYS A 239 -6.79 -23.38 14.76
CA LYS A 239 -7.25 -22.03 14.48
C LYS A 239 -8.26 -22.05 13.33
N VAL A 240 -9.34 -21.30 13.48
CA VAL A 240 -10.31 -21.01 12.42
C VAL A 240 -10.38 -19.50 12.24
N VAL A 241 -10.31 -19.06 10.98
CA VAL A 241 -10.54 -17.67 10.57
C VAL A 241 -11.63 -17.69 9.54
N ARG A 242 -12.67 -16.90 9.74
CA ARG A 242 -13.70 -16.63 8.74
C ARG A 242 -13.67 -15.15 8.41
N LYS A 243 -13.42 -14.86 7.14
CA LYS A 243 -13.36 -13.52 6.56
C LYS A 243 -14.49 -13.35 5.57
N THR A 244 -15.15 -12.19 5.59
CA THR A 244 -16.11 -11.78 4.56
C THR A 244 -15.69 -10.42 4.04
N LYS A 245 -15.76 -10.21 2.73
CA LYS A 245 -15.49 -8.93 2.09
C LYS A 245 -16.57 -8.64 1.06
N GLU A 246 -17.06 -7.41 1.09
CA GLU A 246 -18.06 -6.88 0.17
C GLU A 246 -17.56 -5.55 -0.37
N LYS A 247 -17.73 -5.33 -1.67
CA LYS A 247 -17.45 -4.07 -2.36
C LYS A 247 -18.67 -3.70 -3.17
N GLU A 248 -19.19 -2.50 -2.95
CA GLU A 248 -20.30 -1.92 -3.69
C GLU A 248 -19.90 -0.55 -4.21
N ILE A 249 -20.08 -0.35 -5.50
CA ILE A 249 -19.88 0.92 -6.21
C ILE A 249 -21.18 1.26 -6.90
N ASP A 250 -21.59 2.53 -6.76
CA ASP A 250 -22.57 3.19 -7.61
C ASP A 250 -21.89 4.35 -8.32
N PHE A 251 -21.96 4.35 -9.65
CA PHE A 251 -21.34 5.35 -10.49
C PHE A 251 -22.38 5.94 -11.45
N TYR A 252 -22.49 7.28 -11.45
CA TYR A 252 -23.44 8.00 -12.27
C TYR A 252 -22.74 9.06 -13.11
N GLU A 253 -23.14 9.15 -14.38
CA GLU A 253 -22.82 10.25 -15.27
C GLU A 253 -24.04 11.18 -15.41
N TYR A 254 -23.75 12.48 -15.54
CA TYR A 254 -24.76 13.51 -15.61
C TYR A 254 -24.57 14.38 -16.84
N THR A 255 -25.64 14.58 -17.61
CA THR A 255 -25.65 15.45 -18.77
C THR A 255 -26.49 16.69 -18.48
N PRO A 256 -25.93 17.90 -18.53
CA PRO A 256 -26.72 19.13 -18.40
C PRO A 256 -27.74 19.26 -19.55
N LYS A 257 -29.00 19.64 -19.23
CA LYS A 257 -30.03 19.86 -20.26
C LYS A 257 -29.81 21.14 -21.07
N ASP A 258 -29.09 22.09 -20.52
CA ASP A 258 -28.62 23.32 -21.20
C ASP A 258 -27.09 23.39 -21.01
N GLU A 259 -26.37 22.81 -21.99
CA GLU A 259 -24.91 22.74 -21.94
C GLU A 259 -24.27 24.14 -22.05
N ASP A 260 -24.84 25.06 -22.85
CA ASP A 260 -24.31 26.40 -23.01
C ASP A 260 -24.42 27.21 -21.71
N ALA A 261 -25.56 27.13 -21.02
CA ALA A 261 -25.74 27.76 -19.72
C ALA A 261 -24.82 27.14 -18.66
N PHE A 262 -24.66 25.81 -18.68
CA PHE A 262 -23.76 25.08 -17.77
C PHE A 262 -22.29 25.52 -18.00
N MET A 263 -21.82 25.58 -19.26
CA MET A 263 -20.47 26.04 -19.61
C MET A 263 -20.26 27.47 -19.17
N THR A 264 -21.22 28.38 -19.46
CA THR A 264 -21.15 29.78 -19.03
C THR A 264 -21.03 29.94 -17.55
N ASN A 265 -21.77 29.13 -16.75
CA ASN A 265 -21.71 29.14 -15.30
C ASN A 265 -20.41 28.56 -14.77
N SER A 266 -19.91 27.49 -15.39
CA SER A 266 -18.63 26.89 -15.04
C SER A 266 -17.47 27.87 -15.20
N LEU A 267 -17.43 28.61 -16.31
CA LEU A 267 -16.40 29.62 -16.59
C LEU A 267 -16.46 30.85 -15.65
N LYS A 268 -17.62 31.17 -15.08
CA LYS A 268 -17.76 32.23 -14.05
C LYS A 268 -17.27 31.82 -12.69
N ASN A 269 -17.18 30.50 -12.42
CA ASN A 269 -16.84 29.92 -11.13
C ASN A 269 -15.52 29.16 -11.18
N THR A 270 -14.49 29.80 -11.70
CA THR A 270 -13.15 29.20 -11.85
C THR A 270 -12.20 29.58 -10.73
N VAL A 271 -11.13 28.80 -10.59
CA VAL A 271 -9.99 29.06 -9.73
C VAL A 271 -8.70 28.84 -10.52
N ASP A 272 -7.75 29.77 -10.39
CA ASP A 272 -6.41 29.63 -10.95
C ASP A 272 -5.52 28.89 -9.93
N GLN A 273 -4.93 27.78 -10.38
CA GLN A 273 -4.01 26.93 -9.59
C GLN A 273 -2.56 27.06 -10.08
N SER A 274 -2.26 28.02 -10.94
CA SER A 274 -0.89 28.30 -11.37
C SER A 274 -0.01 28.72 -10.19
N THR A 275 1.24 28.23 -10.15
CA THR A 275 2.17 28.52 -9.06
C THR A 275 3.62 28.44 -9.55
N ASP A 276 4.46 29.34 -9.05
CA ASP A 276 5.92 29.34 -9.24
C ASP A 276 6.65 28.27 -8.39
N LYS A 277 5.90 27.50 -7.59
CA LYS A 277 6.42 26.46 -6.69
C LYS A 277 6.13 25.05 -7.17
N PHE A 278 5.61 24.90 -8.39
CA PHE A 278 5.33 23.56 -8.91
C PHE A 278 6.64 22.75 -9.03
N MET A 279 6.59 21.51 -8.61
CA MET A 279 7.74 20.60 -8.68
C MET A 279 7.49 19.53 -9.77
N PRO A 280 8.53 19.16 -10.55
CA PRO A 280 9.95 19.47 -10.34
C PRO A 280 10.40 20.85 -10.88
N SER A 281 9.55 21.58 -11.60
CA SER A 281 9.90 22.84 -12.24
C SER A 281 8.71 23.79 -12.32
N ASP A 282 8.93 25.08 -12.18
CA ASP A 282 7.96 26.16 -12.40
C ASP A 282 7.44 26.26 -13.84
N LYS A 283 8.08 25.56 -14.79
CA LYS A 283 7.60 25.43 -16.19
C LYS A 283 6.32 24.59 -16.29
N TYR A 284 6.05 23.72 -15.31
CA TYR A 284 4.80 22.97 -15.24
C TYR A 284 3.72 23.85 -14.61
N GLN A 285 2.67 24.15 -15.35
CA GLN A 285 1.57 24.98 -14.88
C GLN A 285 0.23 24.25 -15.06
N VAL A 286 -0.44 23.96 -13.96
CA VAL A 286 -1.73 23.28 -14.00
C VAL A 286 -2.84 24.13 -14.61
N GLY A 287 -2.85 25.46 -14.35
CA GLY A 287 -3.77 26.42 -14.97
C GLY A 287 -5.06 26.66 -14.20
N THR A 288 -6.14 26.97 -14.95
CA THR A 288 -7.44 27.41 -14.41
C THR A 288 -8.49 26.30 -14.52
N PHE A 289 -9.27 26.11 -13.46
CA PHE A 289 -10.25 25.03 -13.29
C PHE A 289 -11.61 25.55 -12.82
N ALA A 290 -12.68 24.78 -13.03
CA ALA A 290 -13.90 24.99 -12.27
C ALA A 290 -13.59 24.80 -10.77
N SER A 291 -14.10 25.71 -9.92
CA SER A 291 -13.80 25.64 -8.49
C SER A 291 -14.46 24.43 -7.82
N LYS A 292 -13.84 23.90 -6.77
CA LYS A 292 -14.42 22.80 -5.99
C LYS A 292 -15.75 23.17 -5.34
N GLU A 293 -15.93 24.44 -5.00
CA GLU A 293 -17.17 24.99 -4.46
C GLU A 293 -18.30 24.95 -5.50
N TYR A 294 -18.00 25.26 -6.75
CA TYR A 294 -18.98 25.16 -7.84
C TYR A 294 -19.35 23.68 -8.09
N VAL A 295 -18.37 22.80 -8.29
CA VAL A 295 -18.60 21.38 -8.55
C VAL A 295 -19.36 20.72 -7.38
N GLY A 296 -18.97 21.03 -6.15
CA GLY A 296 -19.62 20.52 -4.95
C GLY A 296 -21.05 21.02 -4.77
N GLY A 297 -21.31 22.28 -5.15
CA GLY A 297 -22.60 22.94 -5.03
C GLY A 297 -23.65 22.54 -6.07
N LEU A 298 -23.27 21.79 -7.14
CA LEU A 298 -24.20 21.31 -8.16
C LEU A 298 -25.27 20.39 -7.55
N ASN A 299 -26.55 20.69 -7.76
CA ASN A 299 -27.64 19.79 -7.37
C ASN A 299 -27.89 18.76 -8.48
N LEU A 300 -27.05 17.72 -8.52
CA LEU A 300 -27.09 16.67 -9.54
C LEU A 300 -28.37 15.81 -9.51
N ASN A 301 -29.18 15.92 -8.45
CA ASN A 301 -30.47 15.23 -8.35
C ASN A 301 -31.64 16.07 -8.92
N ASP A 302 -31.38 17.29 -9.41
CA ASP A 302 -32.39 18.13 -10.06
C ASP A 302 -32.62 17.68 -11.50
N ALA A 303 -33.63 16.84 -11.71
CA ALA A 303 -34.01 16.33 -13.02
C ALA A 303 -34.49 17.43 -14.02
N SER A 304 -34.68 18.67 -13.59
CA SER A 304 -34.95 19.79 -14.49
C SER A 304 -33.66 20.35 -15.13
N GLN A 305 -32.50 20.11 -14.47
CA GLN A 305 -31.20 20.60 -14.93
C GLN A 305 -30.32 19.52 -15.53
N PHE A 306 -30.42 18.29 -15.04
CA PHE A 306 -29.53 17.17 -15.42
C PHE A 306 -30.32 15.93 -15.81
N ASP A 307 -29.85 15.23 -16.83
CA ASP A 307 -30.16 13.83 -17.07
C ASP A 307 -29.11 12.99 -16.34
N LYS A 308 -29.57 11.93 -15.65
CA LYS A 308 -28.73 11.06 -14.82
C LYS A 308 -28.74 9.65 -15.39
N GLU A 309 -27.57 9.09 -15.63
CA GLU A 309 -27.36 7.73 -16.12
C GLU A 309 -26.45 6.94 -15.19
N GLN A 310 -26.79 5.69 -14.89
CA GLN A 310 -25.92 4.80 -14.14
C GLN A 310 -24.97 4.08 -15.08
N VAL A 311 -23.67 4.23 -14.90
CA VAL A 311 -22.65 3.61 -15.74
C VAL A 311 -22.51 2.13 -15.38
N GLN A 312 -23.04 1.27 -16.21
CA GLN A 312 -23.13 -0.18 -15.95
C GLN A 312 -21.75 -0.85 -15.87
N ALA A 313 -20.78 -0.40 -16.66
CA ALA A 313 -19.43 -0.95 -16.66
C ALA A 313 -18.74 -0.86 -15.27
N GLU A 314 -18.94 0.24 -14.56
CA GLU A 314 -18.36 0.47 -13.23
C GLU A 314 -18.91 -0.49 -12.17
N LEU A 315 -20.17 -0.94 -12.35
CA LEU A 315 -20.79 -1.91 -11.46
C LEU A 315 -20.15 -3.31 -11.54
N ALA A 316 -19.36 -3.59 -12.57
CA ALA A 316 -18.64 -4.87 -12.71
C ALA A 316 -17.57 -5.08 -11.62
N GLU A 317 -17.14 -4.01 -10.95
CA GLU A 317 -16.22 -4.09 -9.81
C GLU A 317 -16.87 -4.58 -8.51
N ASN A 318 -18.20 -4.67 -8.45
CA ASN A 318 -18.93 -5.11 -7.26
C ASN A 318 -18.78 -6.62 -7.04
N PHE A 319 -18.43 -7.01 -5.81
CA PHE A 319 -18.30 -8.42 -5.45
C PHE A 319 -18.57 -8.70 -3.98
N GLU A 320 -18.91 -9.96 -3.70
CA GLU A 320 -18.97 -10.54 -2.36
C GLU A 320 -18.00 -11.72 -2.28
N ALA A 321 -17.15 -11.77 -1.27
CA ALA A 321 -16.23 -12.88 -1.03
C ALA A 321 -16.32 -13.37 0.42
N ARG A 322 -16.20 -14.68 0.60
CA ARG A 322 -16.07 -15.31 1.91
C ARG A 322 -14.94 -16.33 1.87
N GLU A 323 -14.01 -16.20 2.79
CA GLU A 323 -12.94 -17.15 3.02
C GLU A 323 -13.08 -17.76 4.40
N THR A 324 -12.85 -19.06 4.50
CA THR A 324 -12.70 -19.77 5.78
C THR A 324 -11.40 -20.56 5.75
N VAL A 325 -10.49 -20.25 6.67
CA VAL A 325 -9.23 -20.96 6.86
C VAL A 325 -9.28 -21.71 8.15
N SER A 326 -9.31 -23.04 8.07
CA SER A 326 -9.22 -23.96 9.22
C SER A 326 -7.83 -24.57 9.24
N SER A 327 -7.18 -24.55 10.39
CA SER A 327 -5.80 -25.00 10.49
C SER A 327 -5.51 -25.72 11.81
N GLY A 328 -4.58 -26.68 11.75
CA GLY A 328 -4.02 -27.34 12.89
C GLY A 328 -2.52 -27.44 12.77
N TYR A 329 -1.82 -27.51 13.89
CA TYR A 329 -0.38 -27.67 13.91
C TYR A 329 0.10 -28.54 15.07
N VAL A 330 1.28 -29.13 14.87
CA VAL A 330 2.08 -29.75 15.91
C VAL A 330 3.50 -29.22 15.82
N ARG A 331 4.14 -28.93 16.96
CA ARG A 331 5.50 -28.44 17.07
C ARG A 331 6.21 -29.04 18.24
N PHE A 332 7.42 -29.48 18.02
CA PHE A 332 8.34 -30.02 19.00
C PHE A 332 9.49 -29.05 19.25
N ASP A 333 9.72 -28.65 20.49
CA ASP A 333 10.83 -27.78 20.90
C ASP A 333 11.72 -28.63 21.83
N HIS A 334 13.03 -28.70 21.53
CA HIS A 334 13.97 -29.44 22.36
C HIS A 334 15.32 -28.73 22.46
N LYS A 335 15.90 -28.74 23.65
CA LYS A 335 17.24 -28.21 23.88
C LYS A 335 18.19 -29.39 23.97
N PHE A 336 18.99 -29.63 22.91
CA PHE A 336 20.05 -30.60 22.87
C PHE A 336 21.30 -29.98 23.48
N ALA A 337 21.91 -30.66 24.44
CA ALA A 337 23.01 -30.09 25.21
C ALA A 337 22.64 -28.74 25.85
N SER A 338 23.62 -27.97 26.33
CA SER A 338 23.33 -26.66 26.96
C SER A 338 23.08 -25.54 25.95
N ASP A 339 23.41 -25.71 24.68
CA ASP A 339 23.66 -24.65 23.71
C ASP A 339 22.91 -24.80 22.39
N ILE A 340 22.33 -25.96 22.05
CA ILE A 340 21.60 -26.17 20.81
C ILE A 340 20.11 -26.32 21.08
N ASN A 341 19.30 -25.42 20.49
CA ASN A 341 17.85 -25.46 20.55
C ASN A 341 17.28 -25.79 19.16
N LEU A 342 16.44 -26.85 19.10
CA LEU A 342 15.71 -27.25 17.91
C LEU A 342 14.23 -26.94 18.09
N MET A 343 13.61 -26.36 17.07
CA MET A 343 12.18 -26.29 16.90
C MET A 343 11.81 -26.93 15.55
N ALA A 344 10.92 -27.93 15.57
CA ALA A 344 10.41 -28.56 14.36
C ALA A 344 8.89 -28.64 14.42
N GLY A 345 8.20 -28.25 13.37
CA GLY A 345 6.75 -28.21 13.33
C GLY A 345 6.17 -28.43 11.95
N LEU A 346 4.92 -28.86 11.94
CA LEU A 346 4.09 -28.99 10.74
C LEU A 346 2.75 -28.34 11.00
N ARG A 347 2.33 -27.47 10.09
CA ARG A 347 0.99 -26.88 10.08
C ARG A 347 0.26 -27.30 8.81
N MET A 348 -1.00 -27.67 8.94
CA MET A 348 -1.93 -27.89 7.86
C MET A 348 -2.95 -26.77 7.83
N GLU A 349 -3.22 -26.22 6.65
CA GLU A 349 -4.28 -25.23 6.43
C GLU A 349 -5.23 -25.72 5.33
N HIS A 350 -6.52 -25.75 5.63
CA HIS A 350 -7.60 -25.93 4.66
C HIS A 350 -8.27 -24.59 4.42
N THR A 351 -8.18 -24.08 3.19
CA THR A 351 -8.83 -22.85 2.76
C THR A 351 -10.06 -23.18 1.93
N SER A 352 -11.20 -22.57 2.24
CA SER A 352 -12.45 -22.65 1.49
C SER A 352 -12.89 -21.25 1.13
N LEU A 353 -13.08 -21.01 -0.17
CA LEU A 353 -13.44 -19.72 -0.76
C LEU A 353 -14.83 -19.82 -1.38
N ARG A 354 -15.62 -18.75 -1.24
CA ARG A 354 -16.89 -18.54 -1.94
C ARG A 354 -16.93 -17.10 -2.39
N TYR A 355 -17.27 -16.85 -3.64
CA TYR A 355 -17.36 -15.50 -4.18
C TYR A 355 -18.45 -15.40 -5.23
N THR A 356 -18.96 -14.18 -5.39
CA THR A 356 -19.94 -13.76 -6.39
C THR A 356 -19.49 -12.40 -6.90
N GLY A 357 -19.35 -12.26 -8.20
CA GLY A 357 -19.01 -10.99 -8.86
C GLY A 357 -20.11 -10.54 -9.80
N ARG A 358 -19.75 -9.68 -10.72
CA ARG A 358 -20.64 -9.19 -11.77
C ARG A 358 -19.93 -9.24 -13.13
N ASN A 359 -20.70 -9.50 -14.18
CA ASN A 359 -20.26 -9.43 -15.57
C ASN A 359 -20.93 -8.23 -16.22
N TYR A 360 -20.15 -7.41 -16.87
CA TYR A 360 -20.64 -6.35 -17.74
C TYR A 360 -20.68 -6.84 -19.19
N ASP A 361 -21.79 -6.62 -19.85
CA ASP A 361 -22.02 -6.88 -21.25
C ASP A 361 -22.26 -5.55 -21.96
N ASP A 362 -21.30 -5.15 -22.76
CA ASP A 362 -21.30 -3.87 -23.44
C ASP A 362 -22.25 -3.80 -24.66
N GLU A 363 -22.62 -4.94 -25.30
CA GLU A 363 -23.62 -4.93 -26.38
C GLU A 363 -25.01 -4.54 -25.88
N THR A 364 -25.32 -4.96 -24.64
CA THR A 364 -26.61 -4.68 -24.01
C THR A 364 -26.54 -3.56 -22.99
N ASP A 365 -25.34 -3.04 -22.70
CA ASP A 365 -25.05 -2.10 -21.61
C ASP A 365 -25.68 -2.54 -20.28
N LYS A 366 -25.41 -3.79 -19.88
CA LYS A 366 -25.97 -4.37 -18.66
C LYS A 366 -24.95 -5.09 -17.82
N THR A 367 -25.06 -4.89 -16.53
CA THR A 367 -24.29 -5.64 -15.53
C THR A 367 -25.19 -6.69 -14.85
N THR A 368 -24.73 -7.93 -14.83
CA THR A 368 -25.44 -9.07 -14.25
C THR A 368 -24.60 -9.76 -13.18
N LYS A 369 -25.23 -10.30 -12.12
CA LYS A 369 -24.51 -11.10 -11.11
C LYS A 369 -24.01 -12.41 -11.71
N THR A 370 -22.76 -12.77 -11.40
CA THR A 370 -22.23 -14.11 -11.71
C THR A 370 -22.89 -15.17 -10.82
N GLY A 371 -22.83 -16.44 -11.24
CA GLY A 371 -23.12 -17.55 -10.35
C GLY A 371 -22.17 -17.57 -9.14
N ARG A 372 -22.60 -18.23 -8.06
CA ARG A 372 -21.72 -18.47 -6.93
C ARG A 372 -20.61 -19.43 -7.30
N MET A 373 -19.36 -19.02 -7.09
CA MET A 373 -18.19 -19.85 -7.30
C MET A 373 -17.59 -20.29 -5.98
N THR A 374 -16.99 -21.48 -5.97
CA THR A 374 -16.35 -22.06 -4.79
C THR A 374 -15.02 -22.66 -5.18
N ASN A 375 -14.00 -22.44 -4.34
CA ASN A 375 -12.70 -23.08 -4.46
C ASN A 375 -12.24 -23.57 -3.08
N SER A 376 -11.51 -24.69 -3.03
CA SER A 376 -10.93 -25.17 -1.77
C SER A 376 -9.64 -25.93 -2.01
N TYR A 377 -8.69 -25.74 -1.12
CA TYR A 377 -7.39 -26.41 -1.18
C TYR A 377 -6.79 -26.63 0.23
N VAL A 378 -5.80 -27.52 0.29
CA VAL A 378 -5.06 -27.83 1.51
C VAL A 378 -3.57 -27.57 1.27
N ASN A 379 -2.93 -26.93 2.25
CA ASN A 379 -1.49 -26.70 2.24
C ASN A 379 -0.84 -27.27 3.50
N PHE A 380 0.35 -27.82 3.34
CA PHE A 380 1.21 -28.26 4.44
C PHE A 380 2.41 -27.32 4.54
N LEU A 381 2.66 -26.81 5.73
CA LEU A 381 3.64 -25.76 5.99
C LEU A 381 4.63 -26.26 7.07
N PRO A 382 5.66 -27.02 6.68
CA PRO A 382 6.71 -27.46 7.58
C PRO A 382 7.60 -26.28 8.00
N SER A 383 8.16 -26.38 9.23
CA SER A 383 9.14 -25.42 9.74
C SER A 383 10.16 -26.14 10.62
N ILE A 384 11.44 -25.83 10.41
CA ILE A 384 12.55 -26.30 11.23
C ILE A 384 13.45 -25.09 11.54
N LEU A 385 13.72 -24.85 12.81
CA LEU A 385 14.59 -23.80 13.28
C LEU A 385 15.63 -24.40 14.24
N VAL A 386 16.88 -24.08 14.02
CA VAL A 386 18.00 -24.44 14.89
C VAL A 386 18.66 -23.16 15.38
N LYS A 387 18.84 -23.04 16.69
CA LYS A 387 19.62 -21.99 17.30
C LYS A 387 20.77 -22.63 18.06
N TRP A 388 21.98 -22.22 17.76
CA TRP A 388 23.18 -22.61 18.45
C TRP A 388 23.79 -21.43 19.20
N ASP A 389 23.82 -21.48 20.53
CA ASP A 389 24.50 -20.54 21.39
C ASP A 389 25.98 -20.99 21.50
N VAL A 390 26.84 -20.60 20.54
CA VAL A 390 28.24 -21.02 20.47
C VAL A 390 28.99 -20.63 21.76
N ASN A 391 28.65 -19.43 22.25
CA ASN A 391 29.00 -18.94 23.58
C ASN A 391 27.99 -17.85 23.99
N ASP A 392 28.21 -17.18 25.11
CA ASP A 392 27.31 -16.16 25.62
C ASP A 392 27.11 -14.98 24.64
N ASP A 393 28.18 -14.64 23.91
CA ASP A 393 28.22 -13.49 23.02
C ASP A 393 27.95 -13.83 21.56
N PHE A 394 28.09 -15.08 21.13
CA PHE A 394 27.99 -15.47 19.71
C PHE A 394 26.93 -16.55 19.50
N LYS A 395 25.98 -16.29 18.58
CA LYS A 395 24.85 -17.16 18.27
C LYS A 395 24.71 -17.37 16.77
N ILE A 396 24.39 -18.61 16.37
CA ILE A 396 24.09 -18.99 15.00
C ILE A 396 22.66 -19.48 14.95
N ARG A 397 21.91 -19.09 13.90
CA ARG A 397 20.55 -19.57 13.65
C ARG A 397 20.44 -20.03 12.21
N GLY A 398 19.79 -21.18 12.02
CA GLY A 398 19.40 -21.67 10.73
C GLY A 398 17.93 -22.01 10.73
N SER A 399 17.24 -21.72 9.61
CA SER A 399 15.83 -22.08 9.47
C SER A 399 15.48 -22.58 8.08
N TYR A 400 14.52 -23.49 8.04
CA TYR A 400 13.75 -23.83 6.85
C TYR A 400 12.27 -23.64 7.16
N THR A 401 11.57 -22.90 6.32
CA THR A 401 10.13 -22.68 6.44
C THR A 401 9.46 -22.72 5.09
N GLN A 402 8.27 -23.30 5.04
CA GLN A 402 7.38 -23.15 3.88
C GLN A 402 6.23 -22.22 4.23
N THR A 403 5.99 -21.24 3.38
CA THR A 403 4.94 -20.23 3.54
C THR A 403 4.09 -20.14 2.28
N LEU A 404 2.92 -19.49 2.38
CA LEU A 404 2.05 -19.27 1.24
C LEU A 404 1.52 -17.83 1.21
N SER A 405 1.22 -17.36 -0.01
CA SER A 405 0.46 -16.12 -0.25
C SER A 405 -0.78 -16.44 -1.07
N ARG A 406 -1.96 -16.02 -0.59
CA ARG A 406 -3.23 -16.28 -1.26
C ARG A 406 -3.49 -15.21 -2.32
N PRO A 407 -4.18 -15.57 -3.44
CA PRO A 407 -4.65 -14.60 -4.41
C PRO A 407 -5.55 -13.54 -3.77
N LYS A 408 -5.52 -12.33 -4.29
CA LYS A 408 -6.47 -11.26 -3.92
C LYS A 408 -7.89 -11.68 -4.34
N TYR A 409 -8.92 -11.32 -3.57
CA TYR A 409 -10.31 -11.65 -3.91
C TYR A 409 -10.74 -11.07 -5.26
N SER A 410 -10.35 -9.83 -5.56
CA SER A 410 -10.63 -9.19 -6.86
C SER A 410 -10.00 -9.92 -8.05
N ALA A 411 -8.88 -10.61 -7.86
CA ALA A 411 -8.25 -11.43 -8.89
C ALA A 411 -8.97 -12.77 -9.14
N LEU A 412 -9.64 -13.30 -8.10
CA LEU A 412 -10.37 -14.57 -8.17
C LEU A 412 -11.78 -14.43 -8.72
N VAL A 413 -12.40 -13.25 -8.57
CA VAL A 413 -13.76 -13.03 -9.06
C VAL A 413 -13.75 -13.06 -10.59
N PRO A 414 -14.48 -13.97 -11.25
CA PRO A 414 -14.49 -14.10 -12.70
C PRO A 414 -15.38 -13.03 -13.34
N SER A 415 -15.18 -11.78 -12.94
CA SER A 415 -15.82 -10.64 -13.58
C SER A 415 -15.16 -10.37 -14.93
N VAL A 416 -15.97 -10.05 -15.94
CA VAL A 416 -15.52 -9.58 -17.25
C VAL A 416 -15.82 -8.10 -17.31
N ASN A 417 -14.77 -7.29 -17.45
CA ASN A 417 -14.89 -5.86 -17.65
C ASN A 417 -14.38 -5.51 -19.05
N ILE A 418 -15.28 -5.02 -19.90
CA ILE A 418 -15.00 -4.64 -21.29
C ILE A 418 -15.07 -3.12 -21.38
N ASN A 419 -14.00 -2.50 -21.82
CA ASN A 419 -13.92 -1.08 -22.16
C ASN A 419 -13.74 -0.96 -23.68
N ARG A 420 -14.83 -0.71 -24.42
CA ARG A 420 -14.78 -0.53 -25.87
C ARG A 420 -14.22 0.82 -26.31
N GLY A 421 -14.32 1.83 -25.45
CA GLY A 421 -13.72 3.14 -25.72
C GLY A 421 -12.22 3.07 -25.92
N ASP A 422 -11.56 2.21 -25.14
CA ASP A 422 -10.11 1.96 -25.22
C ASP A 422 -9.81 0.57 -25.87
N ASN A 423 -10.83 -0.17 -26.29
CA ASN A 423 -10.76 -1.52 -26.85
C ASN A 423 -10.00 -2.52 -25.95
N GLU A 424 -10.31 -2.47 -24.65
CA GLU A 424 -9.67 -3.30 -23.62
C GLU A 424 -10.66 -4.27 -22.97
N ILE A 425 -10.15 -5.42 -22.51
CA ILE A 425 -10.91 -6.40 -21.72
C ILE A 425 -10.08 -6.86 -20.51
N LYS A 426 -10.70 -6.89 -19.34
CA LYS A 426 -10.11 -7.43 -18.11
C LYS A 426 -10.98 -8.55 -17.56
N ILE A 427 -10.37 -9.71 -17.29
CA ILE A 427 -11.09 -10.89 -16.78
C ILE A 427 -10.40 -11.41 -15.53
N GLY A 428 -11.15 -11.63 -14.46
CA GLY A 428 -10.64 -12.31 -13.26
C GLY A 428 -10.38 -13.81 -13.53
N ASN A 429 -9.59 -14.44 -12.65
CA ASN A 429 -9.19 -15.85 -12.83
C ASN A 429 -9.48 -16.67 -11.56
N SER A 430 -10.53 -17.48 -11.64
CA SER A 430 -10.95 -18.38 -10.55
C SER A 430 -9.99 -19.55 -10.29
N ASP A 431 -9.11 -19.86 -11.24
CA ASP A 431 -8.21 -21.01 -11.16
C ASP A 431 -6.87 -20.70 -10.52
N LEU A 432 -6.69 -19.45 -10.05
CA LEU A 432 -5.48 -19.04 -9.36
C LEU A 432 -5.19 -19.92 -8.13
N LYS A 433 -3.96 -20.39 -8.06
CA LYS A 433 -3.39 -21.12 -6.94
C LYS A 433 -2.69 -20.16 -5.99
N PRO A 434 -2.56 -20.49 -4.69
CA PRO A 434 -1.69 -19.73 -3.81
C PRO A 434 -0.22 -19.86 -4.25
N THR A 435 0.51 -18.76 -4.17
CA THR A 435 1.97 -18.76 -4.31
C THR A 435 2.58 -19.48 -3.10
N ILE A 436 3.52 -20.39 -3.33
CA ILE A 436 4.24 -21.13 -2.29
C ILE A 436 5.70 -20.65 -2.25
N SER A 437 6.23 -20.40 -1.06
CA SER A 437 7.64 -20.05 -0.87
C SER A 437 8.33 -21.01 0.08
N TYR A 438 9.47 -21.55 -0.37
CA TYR A 438 10.40 -22.36 0.40
C TYR A 438 11.56 -21.47 0.82
N ASN A 439 11.70 -21.23 2.12
CA ASN A 439 12.63 -20.26 2.67
C ASN A 439 13.72 -20.96 3.47
N PHE A 440 14.98 -20.60 3.19
CA PHE A 440 16.17 -21.04 3.93
C PHE A 440 16.88 -19.79 4.43
N ASP A 441 17.10 -19.73 5.75
CA ASP A 441 17.78 -18.62 6.39
C ASP A 441 18.95 -19.14 7.24
N LEU A 442 20.06 -18.41 7.22
CA LEU A 442 21.20 -18.63 8.08
C LEU A 442 21.68 -17.28 8.61
N SER A 443 21.80 -17.14 9.93
CA SER A 443 22.30 -15.90 10.54
C SER A 443 23.32 -16.18 11.64
N ALA A 444 24.23 -15.24 11.82
CA ALA A 444 25.22 -15.22 12.88
C ALA A 444 25.19 -13.85 13.58
N ASP A 445 25.03 -13.85 14.90
CA ASP A 445 24.95 -12.66 15.73
C ASP A 445 26.04 -12.64 16.78
N TYR A 446 26.76 -11.53 16.86
CA TYR A 446 27.74 -11.27 17.91
C TYR A 446 27.31 -10.07 18.77
N TYR A 447 27.12 -10.33 20.07
CA TYR A 447 26.73 -9.32 21.06
C TYR A 447 27.98 -8.80 21.78
N PHE A 448 28.17 -7.49 21.71
CA PHE A 448 29.29 -6.89 22.46
C PHE A 448 28.99 -6.84 23.96
N LYS A 449 30.02 -6.90 24.79
CA LYS A 449 29.88 -6.76 26.27
C LYS A 449 29.28 -5.44 26.72
N SER A 450 29.48 -4.36 25.96
CA SER A 450 28.74 -3.10 26.03
C SER A 450 27.51 -3.17 25.13
N VAL A 451 26.69 -2.13 25.11
CA VAL A 451 25.56 -2.05 24.17
C VAL A 451 26.06 -2.13 22.74
N GLY A 452 25.69 -3.20 22.01
CA GLY A 452 26.04 -3.35 20.60
C GLY A 452 25.82 -4.77 20.06
N LEU A 453 25.63 -4.83 18.75
CA LEU A 453 25.36 -6.04 17.97
C LEU A 453 26.02 -5.93 16.59
N VAL A 454 26.64 -7.03 16.14
CA VAL A 454 26.91 -7.29 14.72
C VAL A 454 26.14 -8.52 14.31
N SER A 455 25.42 -8.45 13.21
CA SER A 455 24.69 -9.56 12.64
C SER A 455 24.99 -9.68 11.16
N ALA A 456 25.18 -10.91 10.69
CA ALA A 456 25.26 -11.24 9.26
C ALA A 456 24.28 -12.38 8.95
N GLY A 457 23.53 -12.24 7.87
CA GLY A 457 22.53 -13.20 7.44
C GLY A 457 22.67 -13.55 5.96
N PHE A 458 22.28 -14.76 5.62
CA PHE A 458 22.06 -15.23 4.25
C PHE A 458 20.65 -15.78 4.18
N PHE A 459 19.92 -15.46 3.12
CA PHE A 459 18.61 -16.06 2.84
C PHE A 459 18.53 -16.56 1.39
N TYR A 460 17.74 -17.61 1.20
CA TYR A 460 17.38 -18.13 -0.12
C TYR A 460 15.89 -18.47 -0.10
N LYS A 461 15.15 -18.04 -1.12
CA LYS A 461 13.74 -18.35 -1.32
C LYS A 461 13.52 -18.90 -2.71
N LYS A 462 12.88 -20.06 -2.79
CA LYS A 462 12.28 -20.57 -4.02
C LYS A 462 10.78 -20.29 -3.94
N ILE A 463 10.27 -19.59 -4.94
CA ILE A 463 8.88 -19.16 -5.02
C ILE A 463 8.23 -19.86 -6.21
N ASP A 464 7.19 -20.65 -5.94
CA ASP A 464 6.43 -21.35 -6.97
C ASP A 464 5.06 -20.69 -7.15
N ASP A 465 4.54 -20.67 -8.38
CA ASP A 465 3.19 -20.17 -8.73
C ASP A 465 2.98 -18.69 -8.34
N PHE A 466 3.97 -17.79 -8.49
CA PHE A 466 3.73 -16.38 -8.19
C PHE A 466 2.70 -15.77 -9.17
N ILE A 467 1.91 -14.80 -8.66
CA ILE A 467 0.77 -14.25 -9.39
C ILE A 467 1.14 -12.87 -9.93
N VAL A 468 0.90 -12.68 -11.23
CA VAL A 468 1.00 -11.38 -11.90
C VAL A 468 -0.17 -11.19 -12.86
N ASP A 469 -0.42 -9.94 -13.27
CA ASP A 469 -1.36 -9.65 -14.33
C ASP A 469 -0.68 -9.89 -15.69
N GLN A 470 -1.19 -10.85 -16.46
CA GLN A 470 -0.80 -11.05 -17.85
C GLN A 470 -1.49 -10.02 -18.71
N VAL A 471 -0.74 -9.30 -19.52
CA VAL A 471 -1.25 -8.37 -20.53
C VAL A 471 -0.96 -8.94 -21.90
N LEU A 472 -2.01 -9.11 -22.72
CA LEU A 472 -1.91 -9.53 -24.12
C LEU A 472 -2.41 -8.42 -25.03
N THR A 473 -1.85 -8.33 -26.22
CA THR A 473 -2.32 -7.43 -27.27
C THR A 473 -2.99 -8.23 -28.38
N ASN A 474 -3.95 -7.61 -29.07
CA ASN A 474 -4.70 -8.24 -30.19
C ASN A 474 -5.35 -9.60 -29.81
N TYR A 475 -6.01 -9.62 -28.66
CA TYR A 475 -6.62 -10.82 -28.09
C TYR A 475 -8.06 -10.99 -28.53
N GLU A 476 -8.41 -12.15 -29.11
CA GLU A 476 -9.77 -12.49 -29.50
C GLU A 476 -10.56 -13.07 -28.30
N TYR A 477 -11.64 -12.42 -27.92
CA TYR A 477 -12.57 -12.91 -26.90
C TYR A 477 -14.00 -12.90 -27.45
N GLN A 478 -14.64 -14.07 -27.48
CA GLN A 478 -16.02 -14.27 -28.01
C GLN A 478 -16.25 -13.68 -29.42
N GLY A 479 -15.24 -13.77 -30.30
CA GLY A 479 -15.31 -13.28 -31.67
C GLY A 479 -15.04 -11.78 -31.84
N THR A 480 -14.64 -11.09 -30.78
CA THR A 480 -14.20 -9.68 -30.81
C THR A 480 -12.71 -9.60 -30.48
N GLU A 481 -11.95 -8.88 -31.30
CA GLU A 481 -10.54 -8.60 -31.06
C GLU A 481 -10.37 -7.35 -30.19
N TYR A 482 -9.62 -7.49 -29.08
CA TYR A 482 -9.29 -6.41 -28.14
C TYR A 482 -7.82 -6.05 -28.25
N THR A 483 -7.51 -4.76 -28.28
CA THR A 483 -6.12 -4.26 -28.31
C THR A 483 -5.36 -4.60 -27.04
N ARG A 484 -6.08 -4.72 -25.91
CA ARG A 484 -5.50 -5.09 -24.63
C ARG A 484 -6.42 -6.06 -23.86
N PHE A 485 -5.85 -7.20 -23.49
CA PHE A 485 -6.44 -8.18 -22.58
C PHE A 485 -5.61 -8.25 -21.31
N THR A 486 -6.26 -8.20 -20.15
CA THR A 486 -5.57 -8.32 -18.85
C THR A 486 -6.21 -9.41 -18.01
N GLN A 487 -5.41 -10.36 -17.53
CA GLN A 487 -5.86 -11.43 -16.63
C GLN A 487 -4.76 -11.78 -15.60
N PRO A 488 -5.10 -11.88 -14.29
CA PRO A 488 -4.17 -12.42 -13.30
C PRO A 488 -3.91 -13.91 -13.55
N LYS A 489 -2.63 -14.31 -13.56
CA LYS A 489 -2.20 -15.71 -13.75
C LYS A 489 -1.07 -16.08 -12.79
N ASN A 490 -0.95 -17.38 -12.51
CA ASN A 490 0.25 -17.93 -11.91
C ASN A 490 1.32 -18.02 -13.01
N ALA A 491 2.34 -17.17 -12.94
CA ALA A 491 3.22 -16.87 -14.08
C ALA A 491 4.51 -17.68 -14.11
N GLY A 492 4.73 -18.56 -13.15
CA GLY A 492 5.94 -19.38 -13.09
C GLY A 492 6.61 -19.37 -11.72
N ASN A 493 7.92 -19.59 -11.74
CA ASN A 493 8.74 -19.73 -10.55
C ASN A 493 9.73 -18.56 -10.45
N ALA A 494 10.16 -18.24 -9.23
CA ALA A 494 11.21 -17.27 -8.99
C ALA A 494 12.17 -17.77 -7.92
N ASN A 495 13.45 -17.43 -8.07
CA ASN A 495 14.46 -17.62 -7.05
C ASN A 495 14.93 -16.26 -6.54
N LEU A 496 15.08 -16.17 -5.24
CA LEU A 496 15.57 -14.97 -4.57
C LEU A 496 16.56 -15.36 -3.49
N TRP A 497 17.74 -14.72 -3.49
CA TRP A 497 18.74 -14.90 -2.45
C TRP A 497 19.37 -13.58 -2.07
N GLY A 498 19.92 -13.50 -0.88
CA GLY A 498 20.56 -12.27 -0.46
C GLY A 498 21.38 -12.39 0.79
N LEU A 499 22.07 -11.29 1.07
CA LEU A 499 22.92 -11.09 2.24
C LEU A 499 22.40 -9.91 3.05
N GLU A 500 22.33 -10.09 4.34
CA GLU A 500 21.94 -9.05 5.29
C GLU A 500 23.09 -8.78 6.26
N PHE A 501 23.37 -7.52 6.51
CA PHE A 501 24.35 -7.08 7.50
C PHE A 501 23.72 -6.03 8.40
N SER A 502 23.96 -6.16 9.72
CA SER A 502 23.49 -5.20 10.72
C SER A 502 24.61 -4.91 11.71
N TYR A 503 24.80 -3.62 12.02
CA TYR A 503 25.75 -3.16 13.01
C TYR A 503 25.10 -2.09 13.89
N GLN A 504 25.22 -2.26 15.20
CA GLN A 504 24.83 -1.26 16.18
C GLN A 504 25.86 -1.18 17.30
N ARG A 505 26.36 0.02 17.57
CA ARG A 505 27.28 0.24 18.69
C ARG A 505 27.43 1.73 19.05
N ASP A 506 27.65 2.03 20.34
CA ASP A 506 28.20 3.32 20.73
C ASP A 506 29.74 3.39 20.48
N PHE A 507 30.29 4.60 20.39
CA PHE A 507 31.72 4.80 20.14
C PHE A 507 32.56 4.91 21.41
N GLY A 508 32.04 4.53 22.57
CA GLY A 508 32.76 4.50 23.85
C GLY A 508 33.98 3.59 23.83
N PHE A 509 34.04 2.62 22.91
CA PHE A 509 35.20 1.76 22.70
C PHE A 509 36.42 2.49 22.05
N ILE A 510 36.16 3.61 21.35
CA ILE A 510 37.20 4.46 20.76
C ILE A 510 37.73 5.43 21.83
N ALA A 511 36.81 6.13 22.51
CA ALA A 511 37.14 7.03 23.58
C ALA A 511 35.96 7.19 24.56
N PRO A 512 36.19 7.27 25.91
CA PRO A 512 35.11 7.38 26.89
C PRO A 512 34.17 8.56 26.66
N ALA A 513 34.65 9.65 26.07
CA ALA A 513 33.82 10.82 25.72
C ALA A 513 32.80 10.52 24.62
N LEU A 514 33.06 9.56 23.74
CA LEU A 514 32.22 9.19 22.62
C LEU A 514 31.15 8.15 22.98
N LYS A 515 31.06 7.70 24.22
CA LYS A 515 30.02 6.73 24.66
C LYS A 515 28.58 7.24 24.51
N TYR A 516 28.40 8.51 24.27
CA TYR A 516 27.12 9.16 24.06
C TYR A 516 26.73 9.24 22.56
N VAL A 517 27.66 8.91 21.66
CA VAL A 517 27.45 8.86 20.21
C VAL A 517 27.45 7.43 19.80
N GLY A 518 26.46 7.03 19.00
CA GLY A 518 26.39 5.69 18.48
C GLY A 518 25.90 5.68 17.04
N PHE A 519 26.17 4.56 16.41
CA PHE A 519 25.78 4.27 15.03
C PHE A 519 24.93 3.00 14.99
N TYR A 520 23.91 3.05 14.17
CA TYR A 520 23.11 1.89 13.73
C TYR A 520 23.10 1.85 12.21
N GLY A 521 23.38 0.71 11.63
CA GLY A 521 23.33 0.53 10.18
C GLY A 521 22.88 -0.86 9.80
N THR A 522 22.09 -0.96 8.74
CA THR A 522 21.71 -2.21 8.07
C THR A 522 21.94 -2.07 6.58
N TYR A 523 22.35 -3.14 5.97
CA TYR A 523 22.47 -3.26 4.52
C TYR A 523 22.00 -4.63 4.09
N THR A 524 21.17 -4.65 3.03
CA THR A 524 20.70 -5.89 2.40
C THR A 524 21.01 -5.85 0.92
N TYR A 525 21.62 -6.91 0.43
CA TYR A 525 21.75 -7.23 -0.97
C TYR A 525 20.78 -8.35 -1.32
N THR A 526 19.96 -8.16 -2.35
CA THR A 526 18.96 -9.12 -2.80
C THR A 526 19.09 -9.33 -4.30
N HIS A 527 19.34 -10.57 -4.71
CA HIS A 527 19.28 -10.95 -6.12
C HIS A 527 18.04 -11.79 -6.34
N SER A 528 17.18 -11.38 -7.26
CA SER A 528 15.99 -12.12 -7.67
C SER A 528 16.02 -12.44 -9.15
N ARG A 529 15.48 -13.60 -9.51
CA ARG A 529 15.35 -14.03 -10.90
C ARG A 529 14.05 -14.79 -11.08
N VAL A 530 13.28 -14.37 -12.06
CA VAL A 530 12.12 -15.10 -12.54
C VAL A 530 12.57 -16.19 -13.48
N GLU A 531 12.09 -17.43 -13.27
CA GLU A 531 12.33 -18.60 -14.08
C GLU A 531 11.00 -19.10 -14.64
N ASP A 532 11.06 -19.77 -15.79
CA ASP A 532 9.88 -20.35 -16.46
C ASP A 532 8.77 -19.31 -16.69
N PHE A 533 9.18 -18.11 -17.12
CA PHE A 533 8.27 -16.99 -17.34
C PHE A 533 7.37 -17.28 -18.55
N ASN A 534 6.13 -17.61 -18.29
CA ASN A 534 5.16 -18.06 -19.29
C ASN A 534 4.18 -16.92 -19.64
N PHE A 535 4.72 -15.83 -20.18
CA PHE A 535 3.96 -14.70 -20.68
C PHE A 535 4.02 -14.66 -22.19
N GLU A 536 2.87 -14.65 -22.84
CA GLU A 536 2.77 -14.45 -24.26
C GLU A 536 3.40 -13.11 -24.66
N GLY A 537 4.27 -13.16 -25.66
CA GLY A 537 5.06 -12.01 -26.11
C GLY A 537 6.39 -11.80 -25.41
N ARG A 538 6.67 -12.51 -24.30
CA ARG A 538 7.91 -12.37 -23.50
C ARG A 538 8.60 -13.72 -23.21
N GLU A 539 8.23 -14.80 -23.91
CA GLU A 539 8.71 -16.16 -23.64
C GLU A 539 10.23 -16.32 -23.83
N ASN A 540 10.83 -15.44 -24.63
CA ASN A 540 12.26 -15.47 -24.91
C ASN A 540 13.07 -14.56 -23.97
N GLU A 541 12.44 -13.85 -23.06
CA GLU A 541 13.12 -13.00 -22.10
C GLU A 541 13.65 -13.83 -20.93
N SER A 542 14.89 -13.59 -20.56
CA SER A 542 15.54 -14.27 -19.44
C SER A 542 16.20 -13.25 -18.51
N GLY A 543 16.19 -13.57 -17.20
CA GLY A 543 16.89 -12.75 -16.22
C GLY A 543 16.06 -11.59 -15.66
N LEU A 544 14.74 -11.59 -15.86
CA LEU A 544 13.84 -10.64 -15.24
C LEU A 544 13.88 -10.75 -13.72
N SER A 545 13.97 -9.61 -13.04
CA SER A 545 13.88 -9.55 -11.58
C SER A 545 12.43 -9.70 -11.12
N LEU A 546 12.24 -10.20 -9.91
CA LEU A 546 10.91 -10.27 -9.30
C LEU A 546 10.39 -8.85 -9.00
N PRO A 547 9.18 -8.49 -9.43
CA PRO A 547 8.59 -7.19 -9.12
C PRO A 547 8.58 -6.89 -7.62
N GLY A 548 8.83 -5.62 -7.26
CA GLY A 548 8.86 -5.18 -5.86
C GLY A 548 10.11 -5.58 -5.07
N SER A 549 11.19 -6.03 -5.75
CA SER A 549 12.42 -6.53 -5.10
C SER A 549 13.63 -5.65 -5.43
N PRO A 550 13.92 -4.60 -4.64
CA PRO A 550 15.14 -3.79 -4.82
C PRO A 550 16.39 -4.63 -4.55
N GLU A 551 17.42 -4.46 -5.40
CA GLU A 551 18.69 -5.19 -5.26
C GLU A 551 19.49 -4.74 -4.04
N HIS A 552 19.43 -3.45 -3.70
CA HIS A 552 20.14 -2.87 -2.58
C HIS A 552 19.22 -2.08 -1.68
N THR A 553 19.24 -2.37 -0.38
CA THR A 553 18.63 -1.51 0.63
C THR A 553 19.63 -1.21 1.74
N ALA A 554 19.62 0.03 2.24
CA ALA A 554 20.48 0.44 3.34
C ALA A 554 19.75 1.41 4.27
N ASN A 555 19.96 1.23 5.58
CA ASN A 555 19.53 2.18 6.58
C ASN A 555 20.73 2.53 7.47
N ALA A 556 20.93 3.80 7.74
CA ALA A 556 21.97 4.28 8.62
C ALA A 556 21.45 5.35 9.56
N SER A 557 21.82 5.30 10.84
CA SER A 557 21.49 6.32 11.81
C SER A 557 22.69 6.64 12.67
N LEU A 558 22.98 7.93 12.79
CA LEU A 558 23.91 8.46 13.79
C LEU A 558 23.07 9.09 14.90
N TYR A 559 23.35 8.72 16.14
CA TYR A 559 22.62 9.25 17.28
C TYR A 559 23.53 9.75 18.39
N PHE A 560 23.01 10.73 19.14
CA PHE A 560 23.62 11.28 20.33
C PHE A 560 22.62 11.23 21.48
N GLU A 561 23.02 10.64 22.62
CA GLU A 561 22.19 10.51 23.82
C GLU A 561 22.98 10.91 25.07
N LYS A 562 22.61 12.03 25.71
CA LYS A 562 23.21 12.46 26.96
C LYS A 562 22.29 13.36 27.77
N GLY A 563 22.11 13.03 29.06
CA GLY A 563 21.45 13.93 30.01
C GLY A 563 20.05 14.36 29.65
N GLY A 564 19.27 13.45 29.05
CA GLY A 564 17.91 13.71 28.57
C GLY A 564 17.83 14.25 27.14
N LEU A 565 18.93 14.69 26.54
CA LEU A 565 19.01 15.06 25.12
C LEU A 565 19.22 13.83 24.27
N ASN A 566 18.37 13.65 23.26
CA ASN A 566 18.49 12.65 22.20
C ASN A 566 18.40 13.37 20.86
N VAL A 567 19.36 13.12 19.98
CA VAL A 567 19.37 13.61 18.59
C VAL A 567 19.71 12.45 17.68
N ARG A 568 18.94 12.27 16.60
CA ARG A 568 19.17 11.21 15.61
C ARG A 568 19.05 11.76 14.20
N LEU A 569 20.05 11.49 13.40
CA LEU A 569 20.02 11.64 11.94
C LEU A 569 19.90 10.26 11.32
N SER A 570 18.91 10.05 10.46
CA SER A 570 18.65 8.78 9.78
C SER A 570 18.68 8.97 8.27
N TYR A 571 19.26 7.99 7.59
CA TYR A 571 19.30 7.91 6.13
C TYR A 571 18.78 6.55 5.70
N ASN A 572 17.87 6.53 4.71
CA ASN A 572 17.27 5.32 4.15
C ASN A 572 17.45 5.34 2.63
N PHE A 573 17.94 4.23 2.11
CA PHE A 573 18.19 4.02 0.68
C PHE A 573 17.55 2.73 0.22
N ALA A 574 16.93 2.74 -0.96
CA ALA A 574 16.60 1.55 -1.74
C ALA A 574 16.95 1.82 -3.21
N SER A 575 17.57 0.84 -3.87
CA SER A 575 17.80 0.89 -5.33
C SER A 575 16.45 0.81 -6.07
N ASP A 576 16.46 1.20 -7.32
CA ASP A 576 15.34 1.00 -8.22
C ASP A 576 15.01 -0.48 -8.42
N PHE A 577 13.77 -0.75 -8.76
CA PHE A 577 13.26 -2.11 -9.02
C PHE A 577 12.08 -2.08 -9.98
N ILE A 578 11.87 -3.19 -10.68
CA ILE A 578 10.67 -3.35 -11.51
C ILE A 578 9.43 -3.41 -10.61
N ASP A 579 8.48 -2.52 -10.87
CA ASP A 579 7.20 -2.44 -10.14
C ASP A 579 6.09 -3.20 -10.88
N GLU A 580 6.01 -3.02 -12.19
CA GLU A 580 5.05 -3.68 -13.06
C GLU A 580 5.69 -4.10 -14.38
N MET A 581 5.43 -5.34 -14.79
CA MET A 581 5.88 -5.88 -16.06
C MET A 581 4.88 -5.53 -17.16
N GLY A 582 5.30 -4.75 -18.14
CA GLY A 582 4.52 -4.42 -19.33
C GLY A 582 4.57 -5.53 -20.40
N PRO A 583 3.95 -5.30 -21.57
CA PRO A 583 3.99 -6.22 -22.70
C PRO A 583 5.40 -6.39 -23.33
N SER A 584 6.31 -5.47 -23.06
CA SER A 584 7.73 -5.55 -23.40
C SER A 584 8.58 -4.75 -22.41
N THR A 585 9.90 -4.87 -22.48
CA THR A 585 10.83 -4.10 -21.64
C THR A 585 10.70 -2.58 -21.82
N PHE A 586 10.21 -2.11 -22.96
CA PHE A 586 9.92 -0.69 -23.19
C PHE A 586 8.81 -0.19 -22.27
N TYR A 587 7.80 -1.01 -22.01
CA TYR A 587 6.64 -0.68 -21.18
C TYR A 587 6.77 -1.12 -19.72
N ASP A 588 7.90 -1.72 -19.33
CA ASP A 588 8.14 -2.05 -17.92
C ASP A 588 8.18 -0.78 -17.07
N ARG A 589 7.40 -0.78 -15.99
CA ARG A 589 7.42 0.30 -15.00
C ARG A 589 8.38 -0.03 -13.87
N TYR A 590 9.26 0.90 -13.59
CA TYR A 590 10.20 0.82 -12.48
C TYR A 590 9.90 1.88 -11.43
N TYR A 591 9.97 1.49 -10.16
CA TYR A 591 10.07 2.43 -9.05
C TYR A 591 11.52 2.89 -8.94
N ASP A 592 11.75 4.21 -8.98
CA ASP A 592 13.13 4.76 -8.97
C ASP A 592 13.77 4.63 -7.59
N ALA A 593 15.09 4.69 -7.56
CA ALA A 593 15.86 4.64 -6.33
C ALA A 593 15.46 5.80 -5.39
N VAL A 594 15.32 5.49 -4.10
CA VAL A 594 14.93 6.46 -3.08
C VAL A 594 16.03 6.73 -2.07
N ASN A 595 16.12 8.00 -1.66
CA ASN A 595 17.07 8.51 -0.69
C ASN A 595 16.35 9.40 0.31
N TYR A 596 15.98 8.89 1.48
CA TYR A 596 15.35 9.68 2.52
C TYR A 596 16.33 10.02 3.61
N MET A 597 16.32 11.29 4.03
CA MET A 597 17.09 11.76 5.19
C MET A 597 16.14 12.44 6.17
N ASP A 598 16.18 12.00 7.41
CA ASP A 598 15.31 12.46 8.49
C ASP A 598 16.14 12.85 9.70
N VAL A 599 15.70 13.87 10.42
CA VAL A 599 16.28 14.26 11.70
C VAL A 599 15.21 14.35 12.77
N ASN A 600 15.51 13.83 13.95
CA ASN A 600 14.71 14.05 15.13
C ASN A 600 15.56 14.42 16.33
N ALA A 601 15.01 15.28 17.19
CA ALA A 601 15.64 15.72 18.42
C ALA A 601 14.61 15.75 19.54
N SER A 602 15.00 15.36 20.74
CA SER A 602 14.16 15.48 21.93
C SER A 602 14.98 15.80 23.17
N TYR A 603 14.36 16.54 24.08
CA TYR A 603 14.97 16.85 25.39
C TYR A 603 13.96 16.57 26.51
N THR A 604 14.33 15.63 27.37
CA THR A 604 13.52 15.21 28.53
C THR A 604 14.13 15.77 29.83
N PHE A 605 13.29 16.41 30.62
CA PHE A 605 13.67 16.95 31.94
C PHE A 605 12.52 16.75 32.95
N GLY A 606 12.82 17.03 34.22
CA GLY A 606 11.92 16.81 35.35
C GLY A 606 12.14 15.45 36.04
N LYS A 607 11.68 15.35 37.30
CA LYS A 607 11.87 14.15 38.14
C LYS A 607 10.56 13.39 38.35
N LYS A 608 9.55 14.02 38.97
CA LYS A 608 8.23 13.43 39.19
C LYS A 608 7.34 13.55 37.96
N VAL A 609 7.28 14.77 37.43
CA VAL A 609 6.65 15.03 36.13
C VAL A 609 7.79 15.17 35.12
N LYS A 610 7.81 14.28 34.12
CA LYS A 610 8.77 14.34 33.02
C LYS A 610 8.15 15.09 31.86
N MET A 611 8.86 16.07 31.34
CA MET A 611 8.49 16.81 30.14
C MET A 611 9.51 16.53 29.06
N THR A 612 9.03 16.18 27.86
CA THR A 612 9.85 15.94 26.69
C THR A 612 9.43 16.89 25.58
N PHE A 613 10.28 17.86 25.25
CA PHE A 613 10.16 18.59 23.99
C PHE A 613 10.74 17.74 22.87
N TYR A 614 10.08 17.69 21.73
CA TYR A 614 10.60 17.03 20.54
C TYR A 614 10.36 17.86 19.29
N ALA A 615 11.25 17.69 18.32
CA ALA A 615 11.13 18.23 16.98
C ALA A 615 11.66 17.20 15.99
N GLU A 616 11.00 17.10 14.83
CA GLU A 616 11.38 16.21 13.75
C GLU A 616 11.22 16.90 12.40
N ALA A 617 12.10 16.57 11.47
CA ALA A 617 11.99 16.95 10.07
C ALA A 617 12.25 15.70 9.20
N ASN A 618 11.31 15.40 8.33
CA ASN A 618 11.33 14.21 7.48
C ASN A 618 11.49 14.62 6.02
N ASN A 619 12.13 13.74 5.23
CA ASN A 619 12.41 13.95 3.82
C ASN A 619 13.22 15.23 3.54
N LEU A 620 14.31 15.43 4.27
CA LEU A 620 15.18 16.61 4.12
C LEU A 620 15.77 16.78 2.71
N LEU A 621 15.88 15.68 1.95
CA LEU A 621 16.37 15.69 0.58
C LEU A 621 15.28 16.01 -0.44
N ASN A 622 14.03 16.24 0.00
CA ASN A 622 12.87 16.44 -0.87
C ASN A 622 12.74 15.37 -1.96
N GLN A 623 13.00 14.11 -1.58
CA GLN A 623 12.92 12.96 -2.47
C GLN A 623 11.49 12.80 -3.00
N PRO A 624 11.26 12.79 -4.33
CA PRO A 624 9.95 12.47 -4.89
C PRO A 624 9.65 10.97 -4.85
N LEU A 625 8.39 10.62 -4.94
CA LEU A 625 7.97 9.34 -5.46
C LEU A 625 8.11 9.40 -6.97
N ARG A 626 8.96 8.54 -7.56
CA ARG A 626 9.19 8.56 -9.00
C ARG A 626 9.11 7.15 -9.58
N TYR A 627 8.38 7.04 -10.70
CA TYR A 627 8.41 5.89 -11.58
C TYR A 627 9.02 6.28 -12.92
N TYR A 628 9.68 5.32 -13.58
CA TYR A 628 10.16 5.47 -14.95
C TYR A 628 9.74 4.29 -15.80
N GLN A 629 9.63 4.50 -17.13
CA GLN A 629 9.22 3.50 -18.10
C GLN A 629 10.42 3.03 -18.92
N GLY A 630 10.73 1.74 -18.82
CA GLY A 630 11.79 1.06 -19.58
C GLY A 630 13.20 1.53 -19.24
N THR A 631 13.50 2.82 -19.37
CA THR A 631 14.82 3.40 -19.09
C THR A 631 14.75 4.46 -18.00
N LYS A 632 15.83 4.57 -17.20
CA LYS A 632 15.88 5.41 -16.00
C LYS A 632 15.62 6.91 -16.25
N ASP A 633 15.94 7.39 -17.41
CA ASP A 633 15.75 8.80 -17.76
C ASP A 633 14.30 9.12 -18.16
N ARG A 634 13.50 8.12 -18.54
CA ARG A 634 12.14 8.28 -19.01
C ARG A 634 11.14 8.30 -17.84
N THR A 635 10.87 9.48 -17.30
CA THR A 635 9.90 9.62 -16.20
C THR A 635 8.50 9.21 -16.65
N MET A 636 7.88 8.28 -15.89
CA MET A 636 6.46 7.95 -16.03
C MET A 636 5.62 8.74 -15.02
N GLN A 637 6.09 8.89 -13.80
CA GLN A 637 5.45 9.71 -12.77
C GLN A 637 6.49 10.29 -11.83
N ALA A 638 6.27 11.53 -11.38
CA ALA A 638 7.06 12.15 -10.32
C ALA A 638 6.15 12.98 -9.41
N GLU A 639 5.99 12.52 -8.17
CA GLU A 639 5.14 13.17 -7.17
C GLU A 639 5.97 13.69 -6.00
N TYR A 640 5.84 14.99 -5.70
CA TYR A 640 6.60 15.73 -4.69
C TYR A 640 5.71 16.08 -3.50
N TYR A 641 6.02 15.52 -2.34
CA TYR A 641 5.33 15.78 -1.06
C TYR A 641 6.00 16.83 -0.19
N GLY A 642 7.25 17.22 -0.51
CA GLY A 642 8.03 18.21 0.23
C GLY A 642 8.61 17.70 1.55
N VAL A 643 9.29 18.61 2.24
CA VAL A 643 9.86 18.40 3.59
C VAL A 643 8.74 18.58 4.61
N ARG A 644 8.61 17.65 5.58
CA ARG A 644 7.62 17.71 6.65
C ARG A 644 8.31 17.97 7.99
N MET A 645 7.78 18.91 8.77
CA MET A 645 8.31 19.26 10.09
C MET A 645 7.21 19.19 11.15
N ASN A 646 7.55 18.62 12.31
CA ASN A 646 6.68 18.54 13.47
C ASN A 646 7.47 18.93 14.74
N ALA A 647 6.78 19.54 15.69
CA ALA A 647 7.32 19.80 17.02
C ALA A 647 6.21 19.65 18.07
N GLY A 648 6.59 19.24 19.27
CA GLY A 648 5.60 19.00 20.32
C GLY A 648 6.18 18.85 21.72
N LEU A 649 5.25 18.67 22.66
CA LEU A 649 5.53 18.44 24.07
C LEU A 649 4.81 17.17 24.54
N LYS A 650 5.55 16.28 25.20
CA LYS A 650 5.01 15.12 25.92
C LYS A 650 5.19 15.33 27.43
N ILE A 651 4.13 15.11 28.20
CA ILE A 651 4.14 15.16 29.66
C ILE A 651 3.83 13.75 30.19
N SER A 652 4.64 13.27 31.12
CA SER A 652 4.47 11.96 31.78
C SER A 652 4.57 12.14 33.31
N PHE A 653 3.68 11.54 34.06
CA PHE A 653 3.57 11.64 35.52
C PHE A 653 3.22 10.28 36.14
#